data_c7eaa08519fdc3ff4e16522f18151fbc
#
_entry.id   c7eaa08519fdc3ff4e16522f18151fbc
#
_cell.length_a   1.000
_cell.length_b   1.000
_cell.length_c   1.000
_cell.angle_alpha   90.00
_cell.angle_beta   90.00
_cell.angle_gamma   90.00
#
_symmetry.space_group_name_H-M   'P 1'
#
loop_
_entity.id
_entity.type
_entity.pdbx_description
1 polymer ?
#
loop_
_entity_poly.entity_id
_entity_poly.type
_entity_poly.pdbx_seq_one_letter_code
_entity_poly.pdbx_strand_id
1 'polypeptide(L)'
;MRLRFDPETDEIPFAEARLKLLERFDTWLAGRSDLGASDADEAPHDTALALDWKFSYADGDLGWWRVEHLQEFLLEWCPRKLSASAEEVRSLPSSLARFVAFLDAEELLAPGSASPAAVTRAAEALRPGFLSAMSDPSKFGMAKSLFAGAAAEGADLTDRDQLDAWMAEFNSRPDGERRRLLPDSSLPRPPRPKLAPVAMPSEEAVAASKAEAPVLAMFARLAEFIGSGRRLTQKGNFNLADAREVVELLGTGDVVDHHYGGRVHQLRSAEDLPVLRYVFAWAKKAGVVRVVHGKVVTTKKGTALASDPAKFFDHAVESLLAAGPLSIQRYPDRWGGWPEVDAMLDQFTLALLTGPYCIQRPMRIEAMAEEASGAVLKTFVFAHLGDDDVTRHIGWDVTDMMDILVLAGMIQRDGVEPPDEPWARRGKGGTVELTPAGISTTRRLLAEAGYDVPEAGVFAEASAAELLLGTDHSDFPTVWGELQAWRARRSPEEAVAQLADAVLEMDDPALRNVAMAVMSDTDQELAVPHVRRLCEDRRTRGFALCWLVDHEIEPPGSLYQPDDPEPFVDVLAHRLVSHGPEAMIEALELAGSHEAQITLIGRLWRTPSDATVVVLSAIGSEHPSKVVAKAARRAAFQRRSWSPA
;
A
#
# COMPACT_ATOMS: atom_id res chain seq x y z
N MET A 1 -11.73 -19.45 -34.97
CA MET A 1 -10.56 -18.77 -34.36
C MET A 1 -10.99 -18.20 -33.00
N ARG A 2 -10.16 -18.33 -31.97
CA ARG A 2 -10.44 -17.66 -30.67
C ARG A 2 -10.24 -16.15 -30.85
N LEU A 3 -11.18 -15.32 -30.35
CA LEU A 3 -11.12 -13.85 -30.47
C LEU A 3 -11.24 -13.15 -29.11
N ARG A 4 -11.43 -13.88 -28.02
CA ARG A 4 -11.51 -13.33 -26.67
C ARG A 4 -10.33 -13.78 -25.81
N PHE A 5 -9.64 -12.84 -25.23
CA PHE A 5 -8.38 -13.02 -24.52
C PHE A 5 -8.40 -12.27 -23.18
N ASP A 6 -7.67 -12.81 -22.21
CA ASP A 6 -7.43 -12.18 -20.93
C ASP A 6 -6.06 -11.50 -20.97
N PRO A 7 -5.95 -10.18 -20.73
CA PRO A 7 -4.68 -9.45 -20.78
C PRO A 7 -3.62 -9.99 -19.81
N GLU A 8 -4.02 -10.60 -18.70
CA GLU A 8 -3.08 -11.09 -17.69
C GLU A 8 -2.46 -12.45 -18.05
N THR A 9 -3.14 -13.27 -18.85
CA THR A 9 -2.74 -14.67 -19.09
C THR A 9 -2.57 -15.05 -20.55
N ASP A 10 -3.13 -14.31 -21.50
CA ASP A 10 -3.24 -14.70 -22.89
C ASP A 10 -2.35 -13.89 -23.87
N GLU A 11 -1.25 -13.30 -23.44
CA GLU A 11 -0.38 -12.46 -24.28
C GLU A 11 0.10 -13.20 -25.55
N ILE A 12 0.62 -14.43 -25.42
CA ILE A 12 1.11 -15.23 -26.56
C ILE A 12 -0.06 -15.66 -27.47
N PRO A 13 -1.18 -16.25 -26.97
CA PRO A 13 -2.34 -16.57 -27.78
C PRO A 13 -2.95 -15.37 -28.49
N PHE A 14 -2.96 -14.18 -27.85
CA PHE A 14 -3.40 -12.94 -28.47
C PHE A 14 -2.50 -12.53 -29.63
N ALA A 15 -1.18 -12.52 -29.45
CA ALA A 15 -0.22 -12.15 -30.48
C ALA A 15 -0.37 -13.02 -31.74
N GLU A 16 -0.55 -14.34 -31.59
CA GLU A 16 -0.79 -15.27 -32.70
C GLU A 16 -2.13 -15.01 -33.39
N ALA A 17 -3.20 -14.79 -32.63
CA ALA A 17 -4.52 -14.53 -33.19
C ALA A 17 -4.56 -13.19 -33.92
N ARG A 18 -3.93 -12.16 -33.34
CA ARG A 18 -3.79 -10.82 -33.93
C ARG A 18 -3.09 -10.89 -35.28
N LEU A 19 -1.96 -11.58 -35.36
CA LEU A 19 -1.22 -11.73 -36.62
C LEU A 19 -2.09 -12.40 -37.70
N LYS A 20 -2.69 -13.55 -37.39
CA LYS A 20 -3.60 -14.28 -38.32
C LYS A 20 -4.81 -13.44 -38.75
N LEU A 21 -5.33 -12.62 -37.84
CA LEU A 21 -6.50 -11.77 -38.13
C LEU A 21 -6.10 -10.63 -39.08
N LEU A 22 -4.94 -10.03 -38.90
CA LEU A 22 -4.42 -8.96 -39.77
C LEU A 22 -4.05 -9.51 -41.15
N GLU A 23 -3.44 -10.70 -41.28
CA GLU A 23 -3.15 -11.36 -42.56
C GLU A 23 -4.45 -11.65 -43.34
N ARG A 24 -5.49 -12.12 -42.67
CA ARG A 24 -6.81 -12.33 -43.30
C ARG A 24 -7.47 -11.03 -43.72
N PHE A 25 -7.34 -9.98 -42.90
CA PHE A 25 -7.88 -8.66 -43.22
C PHE A 25 -7.17 -8.04 -44.43
N ASP A 26 -5.85 -8.14 -44.50
CA ASP A 26 -5.06 -7.68 -45.63
C ASP A 26 -5.46 -8.42 -46.92
N THR A 27 -5.60 -9.75 -46.86
CA THR A 27 -6.10 -10.55 -48.00
C THR A 27 -7.50 -10.13 -48.43
N TRP A 28 -8.40 -9.85 -47.51
CA TRP A 28 -9.77 -9.38 -47.80
C TRP A 28 -9.77 -7.98 -48.44
N LEU A 29 -8.88 -7.07 -47.99
CA LEU A 29 -8.69 -5.74 -48.59
C LEU A 29 -8.15 -5.82 -50.02
N ALA A 30 -7.18 -6.69 -50.29
CA ALA A 30 -6.62 -6.90 -51.63
C ALA A 30 -7.64 -7.38 -52.66
N GLY A 31 -8.73 -8.05 -52.23
CA GLY A 31 -9.84 -8.48 -53.09
C GLY A 31 -10.83 -7.37 -53.46
N ARG A 32 -10.65 -6.14 -52.95
CA ARG A 32 -11.59 -5.01 -53.11
C ARG A 32 -11.06 -3.98 -54.10
N SER A 33 -11.79 -3.80 -55.22
CA SER A 33 -11.43 -2.84 -56.27
C SER A 33 -11.91 -1.39 -56.02
N ASP A 34 -12.67 -1.18 -54.94
CA ASP A 34 -13.26 0.12 -54.56
C ASP A 34 -12.37 0.96 -53.65
N LEU A 35 -11.17 0.47 -53.30
CA LEU A 35 -10.23 1.11 -52.36
C LEU A 35 -9.05 1.73 -53.12
N GLY A 36 -8.59 2.94 -52.67
CA GLY A 36 -7.35 3.50 -53.11
C GLY A 36 -6.13 2.71 -52.53
N ALA A 37 -5.05 2.62 -53.28
CA ALA A 37 -3.86 1.85 -52.87
C ALA A 37 -3.31 2.31 -51.51
N SER A 38 -3.22 3.60 -51.22
CA SER A 38 -2.76 4.15 -49.94
C SER A 38 -3.64 3.75 -48.77
N ASP A 39 -4.96 3.79 -48.97
CA ASP A 39 -5.93 3.44 -47.92
C ASP A 39 -5.95 1.94 -47.59
N ALA A 40 -5.58 1.10 -48.54
CA ALA A 40 -5.48 -0.35 -48.34
C ALA A 40 -4.19 -0.71 -47.57
N ASP A 41 -3.08 -0.03 -47.84
CA ASP A 41 -1.79 -0.28 -47.20
C ASP A 41 -1.76 0.16 -45.72
N GLU A 42 -2.46 1.24 -45.37
CA GLU A 42 -2.50 1.79 -44.00
C GLU A 42 -3.46 1.00 -43.07
N ALA A 43 -4.54 0.42 -43.61
CA ALA A 43 -5.61 -0.16 -42.82
C ALA A 43 -5.18 -1.34 -41.91
N PRO A 44 -4.28 -2.25 -42.29
CA PRO A 44 -3.78 -3.30 -41.37
C PRO A 44 -2.98 -2.73 -40.19
N HIS A 45 -2.16 -1.69 -40.43
CA HIS A 45 -1.38 -1.04 -39.39
C HIS A 45 -2.29 -0.31 -38.39
N ASP A 46 -3.24 0.46 -38.86
CA ASP A 46 -4.24 1.15 -38.05
C ASP A 46 -5.05 0.17 -37.20
N THR A 47 -5.47 -0.95 -37.81
CA THR A 47 -6.22 -1.99 -37.14
C THR A 47 -5.38 -2.65 -36.05
N ALA A 48 -4.10 -2.88 -36.30
CA ALA A 48 -3.20 -3.46 -35.31
C ALA A 48 -3.17 -2.65 -34.00
N LEU A 49 -3.13 -1.31 -34.10
CA LEU A 49 -3.18 -0.41 -32.93
C LEU A 49 -4.50 -0.57 -32.16
N ALA A 50 -5.61 -0.72 -32.85
CA ALA A 50 -6.92 -0.89 -32.24
C ALA A 50 -7.08 -2.27 -31.56
N LEU A 51 -6.50 -3.32 -32.13
CA LEU A 51 -6.47 -4.65 -31.52
C LEU A 51 -5.60 -4.66 -30.25
N ASP A 52 -4.45 -3.99 -30.25
CA ASP A 52 -3.57 -3.84 -29.10
C ASP A 52 -4.27 -3.05 -27.98
N TRP A 53 -4.99 -1.99 -28.34
CA TRP A 53 -5.83 -1.26 -27.39
C TRP A 53 -6.96 -2.15 -26.83
N LYS A 54 -7.65 -2.89 -27.70
CA LYS A 54 -8.74 -3.76 -27.31
C LYS A 54 -8.31 -4.83 -26.31
N PHE A 55 -7.12 -5.40 -26.52
CA PHE A 55 -6.51 -6.38 -25.63
C PHE A 55 -6.06 -5.75 -24.30
N SER A 56 -5.28 -4.66 -24.35
CA SER A 56 -4.58 -4.16 -23.16
C SER A 56 -5.38 -3.15 -22.33
N TYR A 57 -6.41 -2.51 -22.91
CA TYR A 57 -7.13 -1.39 -22.28
C TYR A 57 -8.65 -1.50 -22.30
N ALA A 58 -9.23 -2.44 -23.05
CA ALA A 58 -10.67 -2.65 -23.14
C ALA A 58 -11.08 -4.04 -22.61
N ASP A 59 -11.83 -4.79 -23.39
CA ASP A 59 -12.47 -6.04 -22.96
C ASP A 59 -11.76 -7.33 -23.44
N GLY A 60 -10.67 -7.21 -24.20
CA GLY A 60 -9.94 -8.34 -24.78
C GLY A 60 -10.70 -9.14 -25.84
N ASP A 61 -11.89 -8.70 -26.29
CA ASP A 61 -12.70 -9.39 -27.30
C ASP A 61 -12.55 -8.72 -28.67
N LEU A 62 -11.70 -9.30 -29.52
CA LEU A 62 -11.38 -8.76 -30.85
C LEU A 62 -12.53 -8.85 -31.84
N GLY A 63 -13.54 -9.68 -31.57
CA GLY A 63 -14.72 -9.85 -32.38
C GLY A 63 -15.90 -8.96 -31.97
N TRP A 64 -15.87 -8.33 -30.81
CA TRP A 64 -16.99 -7.56 -30.25
C TRP A 64 -16.74 -6.06 -30.34
N TRP A 65 -17.51 -5.38 -31.23
CA TRP A 65 -17.33 -3.95 -31.50
C TRP A 65 -18.62 -3.16 -31.31
N ARG A 66 -18.53 -2.03 -30.63
CA ARG A 66 -19.61 -1.08 -30.40
C ARG A 66 -19.16 0.34 -30.76
N VAL A 67 -20.13 1.25 -30.93
CA VAL A 67 -19.83 2.67 -31.22
C VAL A 67 -19.03 3.32 -30.10
N GLU A 68 -19.33 2.95 -28.85
CA GLU A 68 -18.61 3.44 -27.68
C GLU A 68 -17.12 3.07 -27.70
N HIS A 69 -16.76 1.89 -28.23
CA HIS A 69 -15.35 1.50 -28.39
C HIS A 69 -14.61 2.41 -29.37
N LEU A 70 -15.27 2.84 -30.45
CA LEU A 70 -14.67 3.79 -31.38
C LEU A 70 -14.48 5.17 -30.73
N GLN A 71 -15.45 5.63 -29.92
CA GLN A 71 -15.38 6.90 -29.22
C GLN A 71 -14.21 6.90 -28.23
N GLU A 72 -14.12 5.87 -27.38
CA GLU A 72 -13.06 5.74 -26.38
C GLU A 72 -11.69 5.63 -27.04
N PHE A 73 -11.53 4.76 -28.04
CA PHE A 73 -10.27 4.59 -28.74
C PHE A 73 -9.82 5.87 -29.45
N LEU A 74 -10.69 6.47 -30.27
CA LEU A 74 -10.33 7.60 -31.13
C LEU A 74 -10.23 8.93 -30.36
N LEU A 75 -11.18 9.21 -29.44
CA LEU A 75 -11.24 10.52 -28.80
C LEU A 75 -10.50 10.60 -27.46
N GLU A 76 -10.24 9.45 -26.82
CA GLU A 76 -9.61 9.41 -25.50
C GLU A 76 -8.23 8.74 -25.53
N TRP A 77 -8.12 7.51 -26.04
CA TRP A 77 -6.87 6.74 -25.98
C TRP A 77 -5.83 7.25 -26.99
N CYS A 78 -6.19 7.40 -28.27
CA CYS A 78 -5.24 7.81 -29.32
C CYS A 78 -4.58 9.17 -29.01
N PRO A 79 -5.31 10.23 -28.64
CA PRO A 79 -4.69 11.52 -28.34
C PRO A 79 -3.69 11.44 -27.18
N ARG A 80 -3.92 10.55 -26.23
CA ARG A 80 -3.09 10.41 -25.03
C ARG A 80 -1.86 9.53 -25.22
N LYS A 81 -1.99 8.46 -26.03
CA LYS A 81 -0.99 7.39 -26.11
C LYS A 81 -0.24 7.33 -27.43
N LEU A 82 -0.84 7.80 -28.52
CA LEU A 82 -0.27 7.66 -29.84
C LEU A 82 0.58 8.90 -30.18
N SER A 83 1.91 8.69 -30.28
CA SER A 83 2.88 9.74 -30.64
C SER A 83 2.96 9.94 -32.16
N ALA A 84 1.82 10.25 -32.79
CA ALA A 84 1.70 10.51 -34.22
C ALA A 84 0.94 11.82 -34.46
N SER A 85 1.20 12.48 -35.59
CA SER A 85 0.46 13.66 -36.00
C SER A 85 -0.96 13.30 -36.48
N ALA A 86 -1.85 14.30 -36.46
CA ALA A 86 -3.23 14.09 -36.96
C ALA A 86 -3.28 13.66 -38.44
N GLU A 87 -2.28 14.07 -39.24
CA GLU A 87 -2.19 13.70 -40.66
C GLU A 87 -1.79 12.25 -40.86
N GLU A 88 -0.84 11.73 -40.05
CA GLU A 88 -0.37 10.34 -40.11
C GLU A 88 -1.45 9.33 -39.71
N VAL A 89 -2.42 9.73 -38.90
CA VAL A 89 -3.49 8.82 -38.38
C VAL A 89 -4.87 9.12 -38.96
N ARG A 90 -4.95 9.93 -40.01
CA ARG A 90 -6.22 10.37 -40.60
C ARG A 90 -7.09 9.23 -41.14
N SER A 91 -6.45 8.11 -41.52
CA SER A 91 -7.08 6.88 -42.04
C SER A 91 -7.74 6.03 -40.96
N LEU A 92 -7.31 6.16 -39.71
CA LEU A 92 -7.62 5.25 -38.60
C LEU A 92 -9.14 5.04 -38.36
N PRO A 93 -10.02 6.08 -38.38
CA PRO A 93 -11.47 5.86 -38.27
C PRO A 93 -12.04 5.01 -39.41
N SER A 94 -11.59 5.25 -40.64
CA SER A 94 -12.05 4.49 -41.82
C SER A 94 -11.48 3.07 -41.83
N SER A 95 -10.26 2.86 -41.37
CA SER A 95 -9.63 1.55 -41.24
C SER A 95 -10.39 0.66 -40.26
N LEU A 96 -10.83 1.22 -39.12
CA LEU A 96 -11.67 0.49 -38.14
C LEU A 96 -13.05 0.12 -38.73
N ALA A 97 -13.68 1.03 -39.46
CA ALA A 97 -14.96 0.72 -40.10
C ALA A 97 -14.81 -0.43 -41.10
N ARG A 98 -13.73 -0.46 -41.87
CA ARG A 98 -13.41 -1.55 -42.81
C ARG A 98 -13.13 -2.85 -42.08
N PHE A 99 -12.40 -2.80 -40.96
CA PHE A 99 -12.10 -3.96 -40.16
C PHE A 99 -13.38 -4.61 -39.59
N VAL A 100 -14.32 -3.82 -39.09
CA VAL A 100 -15.61 -4.36 -38.61
C VAL A 100 -16.44 -4.92 -39.75
N ALA A 101 -16.41 -4.32 -40.96
CA ALA A 101 -17.04 -4.89 -42.14
C ALA A 101 -16.39 -6.21 -42.58
N PHE A 102 -15.08 -6.35 -42.45
CA PHE A 102 -14.36 -7.60 -42.66
C PHE A 102 -14.80 -8.67 -41.66
N LEU A 103 -14.86 -8.34 -40.35
CA LEU A 103 -15.31 -9.30 -39.33
C LEU A 103 -16.73 -9.84 -39.61
N ASP A 104 -17.61 -8.97 -40.05
CA ASP A 104 -18.97 -9.35 -40.43
C ASP A 104 -19.00 -10.27 -41.68
N ALA A 105 -18.22 -9.91 -42.70
CA ALA A 105 -18.14 -10.69 -43.95
C ALA A 105 -17.53 -12.09 -43.75
N GLU A 106 -16.62 -12.24 -42.78
CA GLU A 106 -15.97 -13.50 -42.42
C GLU A 106 -16.67 -14.26 -41.28
N GLU A 107 -17.86 -13.82 -40.87
CA GLU A 107 -18.66 -14.40 -39.78
C GLU A 107 -17.90 -14.44 -38.43
N LEU A 108 -17.00 -13.45 -38.20
CA LEU A 108 -16.20 -13.31 -37.01
C LEU A 108 -16.73 -12.25 -36.04
N LEU A 109 -17.71 -11.44 -36.45
CA LEU A 109 -18.32 -10.41 -35.64
C LEU A 109 -19.18 -11.05 -34.54
N ALA A 110 -18.87 -10.75 -33.28
CA ALA A 110 -19.57 -11.34 -32.14
C ALA A 110 -21.04 -10.86 -32.05
N PRO A 111 -21.98 -11.70 -31.58
CA PRO A 111 -23.36 -11.30 -31.34
C PRO A 111 -23.46 -10.11 -30.38
N GLY A 112 -24.30 -9.13 -30.71
CA GLY A 112 -24.47 -7.91 -29.95
C GLY A 112 -23.50 -6.79 -30.31
N SER A 113 -22.64 -6.99 -31.31
CA SER A 113 -21.86 -5.93 -31.94
C SER A 113 -22.73 -4.94 -32.70
N ALA A 114 -22.24 -3.72 -32.89
CA ALA A 114 -22.83 -2.75 -33.79
C ALA A 114 -22.73 -3.25 -35.25
N SER A 115 -23.73 -2.99 -36.09
CA SER A 115 -23.66 -3.36 -37.51
C SER A 115 -22.56 -2.57 -38.23
N PRO A 116 -21.93 -3.13 -39.28
CA PRO A 116 -20.92 -2.42 -40.08
C PRO A 116 -21.35 -1.03 -40.53
N ALA A 117 -22.60 -0.90 -40.95
CA ALA A 117 -23.17 0.39 -41.36
C ALA A 117 -23.28 1.40 -40.20
N ALA A 118 -23.53 0.95 -38.97
CA ALA A 118 -23.55 1.81 -37.78
C ALA A 118 -22.14 2.25 -37.41
N VAL A 119 -21.15 1.36 -37.48
CA VAL A 119 -19.75 1.64 -37.23
C VAL A 119 -19.17 2.63 -38.27
N THR A 120 -19.50 2.44 -39.55
CA THR A 120 -19.07 3.37 -40.63
C THR A 120 -19.60 4.78 -40.39
N ARG A 121 -20.90 4.92 -40.09
CA ARG A 121 -21.49 6.24 -39.78
C ARG A 121 -20.84 6.88 -38.53
N ALA A 122 -20.56 6.07 -37.51
CA ALA A 122 -19.91 6.56 -36.31
C ALA A 122 -18.46 7.01 -36.58
N ALA A 123 -17.69 6.24 -37.34
CA ALA A 123 -16.34 6.57 -37.74
C ALA A 123 -16.27 7.90 -38.54
N GLU A 124 -17.19 8.08 -39.51
CA GLU A 124 -17.31 9.33 -40.27
C GLU A 124 -17.67 10.52 -39.37
N ALA A 125 -18.64 10.35 -38.46
CA ALA A 125 -19.06 11.39 -37.52
C ALA A 125 -17.96 11.77 -36.51
N LEU A 126 -17.16 10.81 -36.05
CA LEU A 126 -16.09 11.01 -35.07
C LEU A 126 -14.82 11.60 -35.69
N ARG A 127 -14.60 11.44 -37.00
CA ARG A 127 -13.35 11.84 -37.69
C ARG A 127 -12.95 13.30 -37.44
N PRO A 128 -13.82 14.32 -37.54
CA PRO A 128 -13.41 15.71 -37.28
C PRO A 128 -12.97 15.92 -35.84
N GLY A 129 -13.72 15.33 -34.88
CA GLY A 129 -13.39 15.39 -33.46
C GLY A 129 -12.08 14.68 -33.14
N PHE A 130 -11.82 13.54 -33.77
CA PHE A 130 -10.58 12.78 -33.65
C PHE A 130 -9.35 13.59 -34.11
N LEU A 131 -9.39 14.17 -35.33
CA LEU A 131 -8.28 14.97 -35.84
C LEU A 131 -8.02 16.21 -34.99
N SER A 132 -9.08 16.85 -34.51
CA SER A 132 -8.97 17.94 -33.55
C SER A 132 -8.32 17.49 -32.25
N ALA A 133 -8.73 16.34 -31.70
CA ALA A 133 -8.18 15.81 -30.45
C ALA A 133 -6.70 15.40 -30.58
N MET A 134 -6.31 14.84 -31.72
CA MET A 134 -4.91 14.49 -32.02
C MET A 134 -3.99 15.70 -32.14
N SER A 135 -4.55 16.88 -32.45
CA SER A 135 -3.83 18.16 -32.58
C SER A 135 -3.90 19.03 -31.32
N ASP A 136 -4.69 18.66 -30.33
CA ASP A 136 -4.93 19.42 -29.10
C ASP A 136 -3.95 19.03 -27.99
N PRO A 137 -2.96 19.88 -27.64
CA PRO A 137 -1.97 19.57 -26.61
C PRO A 137 -2.59 19.27 -25.23
N SER A 138 -3.78 19.81 -24.93
CA SER A 138 -4.46 19.58 -23.65
C SER A 138 -4.91 18.13 -23.47
N LYS A 139 -5.00 17.37 -24.56
CA LYS A 139 -5.40 15.96 -24.58
C LYS A 139 -4.23 14.97 -24.62
N PHE A 140 -3.00 15.47 -24.75
CA PHE A 140 -1.82 14.62 -24.84
C PHE A 140 -1.51 13.96 -23.50
N GLY A 141 -1.05 12.71 -23.54
CA GLY A 141 -0.47 12.06 -22.36
C GLY A 141 0.97 12.54 -22.11
N MET A 142 1.50 12.23 -20.94
CA MET A 142 2.81 12.71 -20.49
C MET A 142 3.92 12.46 -21.52
N ALA A 143 4.04 11.24 -22.05
CA ALA A 143 5.07 10.90 -23.03
C ALA A 143 4.94 11.75 -24.31
N LYS A 144 3.72 11.84 -24.88
CA LYS A 144 3.48 12.66 -26.08
C LYS A 144 3.76 14.14 -25.84
N SER A 145 3.45 14.66 -24.66
CA SER A 145 3.74 16.05 -24.29
C SER A 145 5.23 16.31 -24.17
N LEU A 146 5.99 15.37 -23.59
CA LEU A 146 7.44 15.45 -23.51
C LEU A 146 8.07 15.44 -24.91
N PHE A 147 7.65 14.53 -25.78
CA PHE A 147 8.13 14.48 -27.16
C PHE A 147 7.74 15.74 -27.96
N ALA A 148 6.53 16.24 -27.78
CA ALA A 148 6.10 17.49 -28.41
C ALA A 148 6.90 18.69 -27.88
N GLY A 149 7.22 18.70 -26.58
CA GLY A 149 8.09 19.70 -25.96
C GLY A 149 9.52 19.64 -26.49
N ALA A 150 10.09 18.45 -26.60
CA ALA A 150 11.42 18.25 -27.17
C ALA A 150 11.50 18.70 -28.63
N ALA A 151 10.53 18.34 -29.46
CA ALA A 151 10.42 18.77 -30.83
C ALA A 151 10.26 20.29 -30.96
N ALA A 152 9.45 20.92 -30.11
CA ALA A 152 9.24 22.37 -30.09
C ALA A 152 10.52 23.14 -29.71
N GLU A 153 11.40 22.53 -28.92
CA GLU A 153 12.71 23.08 -28.55
C GLU A 153 13.83 22.67 -29.53
N GLY A 154 13.48 21.97 -30.63
CA GLY A 154 14.39 21.67 -31.72
C GLY A 154 15.16 20.36 -31.62
N ALA A 155 14.80 19.47 -30.69
CA ALA A 155 15.40 18.15 -30.63
C ALA A 155 14.85 17.26 -31.76
N ASP A 156 15.75 16.54 -32.45
CA ASP A 156 15.36 15.52 -33.42
C ASP A 156 14.91 14.27 -32.67
N LEU A 157 13.60 13.96 -32.74
CA LEU A 157 13.01 12.81 -32.04
C LEU A 157 13.48 11.46 -32.60
N THR A 158 14.12 11.44 -33.78
CA THR A 158 14.72 10.22 -34.35
C THR A 158 16.17 10.00 -33.91
N ASP A 159 16.80 11.03 -33.32
CA ASP A 159 18.15 10.99 -32.76
C ASP A 159 18.08 10.73 -31.25
N ARG A 160 18.45 9.52 -30.85
CA ARG A 160 18.38 9.09 -29.45
C ARG A 160 19.29 9.92 -28.54
N ASP A 161 20.48 10.31 -29.02
CA ASP A 161 21.44 11.07 -28.21
C ASP A 161 20.93 12.50 -27.94
N GLN A 162 20.28 13.13 -28.93
CA GLN A 162 19.64 14.43 -28.75
C GLN A 162 18.45 14.35 -27.81
N LEU A 163 17.63 13.28 -27.88
CA LEU A 163 16.49 13.08 -27.01
C LEU A 163 16.95 12.84 -25.56
N ASP A 164 17.97 12.00 -25.36
CA ASP A 164 18.55 11.73 -24.04
C ASP A 164 19.17 12.98 -23.42
N ALA A 165 19.86 13.80 -24.22
CA ALA A 165 20.40 15.08 -23.78
C ALA A 165 19.30 16.07 -23.36
N TRP A 166 18.24 16.18 -24.17
CA TRP A 166 17.08 17.02 -23.85
C TRP A 166 16.37 16.55 -22.59
N MET A 167 16.18 15.24 -22.42
CA MET A 167 15.57 14.66 -21.22
C MET A 167 16.40 14.94 -19.97
N ALA A 168 17.73 14.85 -20.05
CA ALA A 168 18.62 15.20 -18.95
C ALA A 168 18.51 16.68 -18.56
N GLU A 169 18.47 17.56 -19.54
CA GLU A 169 18.25 19.00 -19.33
C GLU A 169 16.86 19.27 -18.74
N PHE A 170 15.79 18.68 -19.30
CA PHE A 170 14.43 18.80 -18.80
C PHE A 170 14.33 18.39 -17.32
N ASN A 171 14.94 17.25 -16.94
CA ASN A 171 14.96 16.76 -15.57
C ASN A 171 15.74 17.68 -14.60
N SER A 172 16.67 18.45 -15.09
CA SER A 172 17.44 19.43 -14.30
C SER A 172 16.69 20.75 -14.05
N ARG A 173 15.61 21.03 -14.80
CA ARG A 173 14.81 22.24 -14.66
C ARG A 173 14.04 22.29 -13.35
N PRO A 174 13.79 23.49 -12.77
CA PRO A 174 12.91 23.64 -11.62
C PRO A 174 11.50 23.09 -11.89
N ASP A 175 10.86 22.52 -10.86
CA ASP A 175 9.52 21.93 -10.96
C ASP A 175 8.47 22.81 -11.63
N GLY A 176 8.50 24.12 -11.35
CA GLY A 176 7.59 25.08 -11.95
C GLY A 176 7.74 25.23 -13.47
N GLU A 177 8.96 25.04 -14.01
CA GLU A 177 9.23 25.08 -15.45
C GLU A 177 8.85 23.76 -16.11
N ARG A 178 9.17 22.63 -15.47
CA ARG A 178 8.76 21.31 -15.95
C ARG A 178 7.24 21.18 -16.06
N ARG A 179 6.49 21.69 -15.08
CA ARG A 179 5.01 21.69 -15.09
C ARG A 179 4.40 22.56 -16.19
N ARG A 180 5.09 23.61 -16.66
CA ARG A 180 4.59 24.46 -17.77
C ARG A 180 4.68 23.77 -19.12
N LEU A 181 5.61 22.84 -19.29
CA LEU A 181 5.80 22.06 -20.52
C LEU A 181 4.95 20.80 -20.56
N LEU A 182 4.45 20.36 -19.39
CA LEU A 182 3.46 19.30 -19.32
C LEU A 182 2.06 19.92 -19.49
N PRO A 183 1.15 19.28 -20.22
CA PRO A 183 -0.21 19.79 -20.35
C PRO A 183 -0.77 20.01 -18.96
N ASP A 184 -1.33 21.17 -18.75
CA ASP A 184 -2.25 21.38 -17.63
C ASP A 184 -3.38 20.39 -17.90
N SER A 185 -3.32 19.23 -17.22
CA SER A 185 -4.28 18.17 -17.42
C SER A 185 -5.61 18.68 -16.84
N SER A 186 -6.33 19.45 -17.65
CA SER A 186 -7.75 19.80 -17.46
C SER A 186 -8.68 18.62 -17.66
N LEU A 187 -8.14 17.38 -17.76
CA LEU A 187 -8.91 16.18 -17.48
C LEU A 187 -9.39 16.30 -16.03
N PRO A 188 -10.64 15.95 -15.73
CA PRO A 188 -11.03 15.76 -14.33
C PRO A 188 -9.94 14.91 -13.71
N ARG A 189 -9.18 15.50 -12.78
CA ARG A 189 -8.17 14.75 -12.04
C ARG A 189 -8.87 13.50 -11.58
N PRO A 190 -8.33 12.28 -11.85
CA PRO A 190 -8.92 11.10 -11.25
C PRO A 190 -9.15 11.44 -9.78
N PRO A 191 -10.30 11.10 -9.21
CA PRO A 191 -10.60 11.44 -7.83
C PRO A 191 -9.36 11.09 -7.02
N ARG A 192 -8.86 12.06 -6.24
CA ARG A 192 -7.65 11.84 -5.43
C ARG A 192 -7.85 10.54 -4.68
N PRO A 193 -6.92 9.58 -4.73
CA PRO A 193 -7.07 8.38 -3.94
C PRO A 193 -7.30 8.79 -2.49
N LYS A 194 -8.48 8.47 -1.96
CA LYS A 194 -8.86 8.81 -0.59
C LYS A 194 -8.31 7.74 0.34
N LEU A 195 -7.52 8.15 1.31
CA LEU A 195 -7.09 7.29 2.40
C LEU A 195 -8.13 7.26 3.52
N ALA A 196 -8.02 6.27 4.38
CA ALA A 196 -8.83 6.23 5.59
C ALA A 196 -8.54 7.45 6.49
N PRO A 197 -9.51 7.94 7.25
CA PRO A 197 -9.29 8.99 8.23
C PRO A 197 -8.29 8.54 9.31
N VAL A 198 -7.38 9.42 9.69
CA VAL A 198 -6.31 9.13 10.64
C VAL A 198 -6.40 10.08 11.83
N ALA A 199 -6.27 9.54 13.05
CA ALA A 199 -6.18 10.34 14.26
C ALA A 199 -4.87 11.12 14.29
N MET A 200 -4.95 12.44 14.32
CA MET A 200 -3.78 13.29 14.34
C MET A 200 -3.28 13.52 15.77
N PRO A 201 -1.97 13.42 16.00
CA PRO A 201 -1.38 13.79 17.28
C PRO A 201 -1.52 15.30 17.53
N SER A 202 -1.52 15.70 18.79
CA SER A 202 -1.57 17.13 19.15
C SER A 202 -0.36 17.88 18.63
N GLU A 203 -0.49 19.18 18.38
CA GLU A 203 0.62 20.03 17.93
C GLU A 203 1.79 20.02 18.92
N GLU A 204 1.51 19.92 20.23
CA GLU A 204 2.51 19.81 21.27
C GLU A 204 3.29 18.48 21.16
N ALA A 205 2.59 17.37 20.96
CA ALA A 205 3.22 16.05 20.76
C ALA A 205 4.08 16.02 19.50
N VAL A 206 3.61 16.63 18.41
CA VAL A 206 4.38 16.76 17.17
C VAL A 206 5.65 17.61 17.40
N ALA A 207 5.51 18.75 18.07
CA ALA A 207 6.65 19.64 18.36
C ALA A 207 7.70 18.97 19.26
N ALA A 208 7.25 18.26 20.31
CA ALA A 208 8.12 17.49 21.19
C ALA A 208 8.85 16.38 20.43
N SER A 209 8.11 15.57 19.66
CA SER A 209 8.67 14.49 18.85
C SER A 209 9.70 14.99 17.83
N LYS A 210 9.45 16.13 17.17
CA LYS A 210 10.42 16.76 16.27
C LYS A 210 11.70 17.18 17.00
N ALA A 211 11.57 17.76 18.18
CA ALA A 211 12.71 18.23 18.95
C ALA A 211 13.58 17.08 19.49
N GLU A 212 12.98 15.93 19.75
CA GLU A 212 13.65 14.73 20.27
C GLU A 212 14.27 13.85 19.17
N ALA A 213 14.10 14.20 17.88
CA ALA A 213 14.60 13.41 16.77
C ALA A 213 16.13 13.18 16.90
N PRO A 214 16.61 11.92 16.90
CA PRO A 214 18.02 11.58 17.19
C PRO A 214 19.01 12.32 16.29
N VAL A 215 18.69 12.48 15.01
CA VAL A 215 19.57 13.14 14.04
C VAL A 215 19.88 14.60 14.40
N LEU A 216 18.96 15.32 15.05
CA LEU A 216 19.21 16.72 15.42
C LEU A 216 20.31 16.83 16.46
N ALA A 217 20.27 15.95 17.47
CA ALA A 217 21.34 15.87 18.47
C ALA A 217 22.69 15.46 17.84
N MET A 218 22.66 14.49 16.91
CA MET A 218 23.86 14.07 16.16
C MET A 218 24.43 15.22 15.33
N PHE A 219 23.58 15.96 14.61
CA PHE A 219 24.04 17.10 13.82
C PHE A 219 24.60 18.23 14.68
N ALA A 220 24.00 18.52 15.83
CA ALA A 220 24.50 19.52 16.76
C ALA A 220 25.88 19.14 17.30
N ARG A 221 26.04 17.91 17.81
CA ARG A 221 27.30 17.38 18.31
C ARG A 221 28.39 17.33 17.23
N LEU A 222 28.00 16.90 16.01
CA LEU A 222 28.91 16.89 14.86
C LEU A 222 29.41 18.31 14.52
N ALA A 223 28.49 19.29 14.50
CA ALA A 223 28.85 20.69 14.25
C ALA A 223 29.76 21.26 15.32
N GLU A 224 29.54 20.95 16.60
CA GLU A 224 30.39 21.34 17.72
C GLU A 224 31.77 20.71 17.60
N PHE A 225 31.86 19.41 17.31
CA PHE A 225 33.13 18.70 17.10
C PHE A 225 33.93 19.30 15.93
N ILE A 226 33.28 19.65 14.84
CA ILE A 226 33.94 20.27 13.69
C ILE A 226 34.44 21.67 14.01
N GLY A 227 33.69 22.45 14.79
CA GLY A 227 34.08 23.80 15.23
C GLY A 227 34.49 24.71 14.07
N SER A 228 35.68 25.28 14.16
CA SER A 228 36.27 26.16 13.13
C SER A 228 36.76 25.41 11.88
N GLY A 229 36.74 24.08 11.91
CA GLY A 229 37.05 23.20 10.78
C GLY A 229 38.03 22.09 11.12
N ARG A 230 37.75 20.91 10.56
CA ARG A 230 38.59 19.70 10.67
C ARG A 230 39.11 19.28 9.31
N ARG A 231 40.36 18.80 9.27
CA ARG A 231 40.97 18.30 8.03
C ARG A 231 40.47 16.90 7.70
N LEU A 232 40.02 16.71 6.49
CA LEU A 232 39.63 15.39 5.98
C LEU A 232 40.84 14.70 5.30
N THR A 233 40.76 13.38 5.19
CA THR A 233 41.67 12.58 4.36
C THR A 233 41.51 12.94 2.88
N GLN A 234 42.42 12.49 2.03
CA GLN A 234 42.33 12.68 0.58
C GLN A 234 41.02 12.15 -0.01
N LYS A 235 40.43 11.09 0.58
CA LYS A 235 39.14 10.52 0.20
C LYS A 235 37.92 11.30 0.74
N GLY A 236 38.13 12.36 1.51
CA GLY A 236 37.05 13.18 2.07
C GLY A 236 36.42 12.64 3.36
N ASN A 237 37.07 11.68 4.02
CA ASN A 237 36.62 11.09 5.30
C ASN A 237 37.40 11.67 6.49
N PHE A 238 36.87 11.50 7.70
CA PHE A 238 37.64 11.77 8.93
C PHE A 238 38.90 10.89 8.99
N ASN A 239 39.96 11.37 9.56
CA ASN A 239 41.11 10.52 9.92
C ASN A 239 40.70 9.55 11.04
N LEU A 240 41.47 8.49 11.30
CA LEU A 240 41.10 7.44 12.25
C LEU A 240 40.90 7.93 13.68
N ALA A 241 41.68 8.94 14.11
CA ALA A 241 41.56 9.51 15.47
C ALA A 241 40.25 10.30 15.59
N ASP A 242 39.99 11.19 14.65
CA ASP A 242 38.73 11.95 14.59
C ASP A 242 37.52 11.00 14.43
N ALA A 243 37.62 9.96 13.63
CA ALA A 243 36.54 9.01 13.41
C ALA A 243 36.15 8.25 14.69
N ARG A 244 37.13 7.80 15.47
CA ARG A 244 36.90 7.14 16.77
C ARG A 244 36.19 8.08 17.75
N GLU A 245 36.69 9.33 17.87
CA GLU A 245 36.11 10.35 18.74
C GLU A 245 34.66 10.69 18.33
N VAL A 246 34.39 10.83 17.03
CA VAL A 246 33.06 11.18 16.53
C VAL A 246 32.08 10.03 16.72
N VAL A 247 32.47 8.77 16.51
CA VAL A 247 31.63 7.60 16.77
C VAL A 247 31.11 7.58 18.21
N GLU A 248 32.03 7.79 19.16
CA GLU A 248 31.70 7.84 20.60
C GLU A 248 30.82 9.06 20.91
N LEU A 249 31.20 10.25 20.43
CA LEU A 249 30.48 11.50 20.64
C LEU A 249 29.03 11.46 20.11
N LEU A 250 28.83 10.90 18.93
CA LEU A 250 27.53 10.80 18.30
C LEU A 250 26.71 9.62 18.82
N GLY A 251 27.34 8.61 19.40
CA GLY A 251 26.68 7.36 19.80
C GLY A 251 26.13 6.58 18.60
N THR A 252 26.94 6.50 17.52
CA THR A 252 26.46 5.88 16.25
C THR A 252 26.24 4.38 16.36
N GLY A 253 26.81 3.72 17.39
CA GLY A 253 26.79 2.24 17.49
C GLY A 253 27.73 1.55 16.51
N ASP A 254 28.52 2.29 15.74
CA ASP A 254 29.54 1.69 14.87
C ASP A 254 30.59 0.97 15.70
N VAL A 255 30.91 -0.26 15.34
CA VAL A 255 31.91 -1.07 16.05
C VAL A 255 33.30 -0.67 15.58
N VAL A 256 34.06 -0.14 16.50
CA VAL A 256 35.47 0.19 16.29
C VAL A 256 36.30 -1.00 16.79
N ASP A 257 37.22 -1.51 15.98
CA ASP A 257 38.11 -2.64 16.33
C ASP A 257 37.32 -3.94 16.64
N HIS A 258 36.88 -4.65 15.59
CA HIS A 258 36.10 -5.89 15.70
C HIS A 258 36.90 -7.03 16.34
N HIS A 259 36.31 -7.72 17.31
CA HIS A 259 36.82 -8.97 17.86
C HIS A 259 36.18 -10.15 17.13
N TYR A 260 36.97 -10.88 16.32
CA TYR A 260 36.49 -12.06 15.59
C TYR A 260 37.55 -13.14 15.50
N GLY A 261 37.20 -14.40 15.76
CA GLY A 261 38.09 -15.54 15.67
C GLY A 261 39.32 -15.43 16.63
N GLY A 262 39.17 -14.77 17.80
CA GLY A 262 40.25 -14.55 18.75
C GLY A 262 41.26 -13.47 18.33
N ARG A 263 40.97 -12.71 17.27
CA ARG A 263 41.80 -11.60 16.77
C ARG A 263 41.04 -10.29 16.82
N VAL A 264 41.81 -9.21 17.03
CA VAL A 264 41.30 -7.84 16.93
C VAL A 264 41.52 -7.33 15.51
N HIS A 265 40.43 -7.07 14.79
CA HIS A 265 40.47 -6.41 13.49
C HIS A 265 40.41 -4.91 13.70
N GLN A 266 41.56 -4.26 13.68
CA GLN A 266 41.65 -2.81 13.87
C GLN A 266 40.98 -2.04 12.74
N LEU A 267 40.29 -0.97 13.08
CA LEU A 267 39.72 -0.01 12.14
C LEU A 267 40.82 0.53 11.20
N ARG A 268 40.65 0.39 9.90
CA ARG A 268 41.62 0.85 8.89
C ARG A 268 41.20 2.12 8.17
N SER A 269 39.90 2.35 8.08
CA SER A 269 39.33 3.52 7.40
C SER A 269 38.04 3.95 8.09
N ALA A 270 37.76 5.25 8.11
CA ALA A 270 36.43 5.75 8.49
C ALA A 270 35.33 5.30 7.51
N GLU A 271 35.72 4.73 6.37
CA GLU A 271 34.77 4.06 5.43
C GLU A 271 34.15 2.80 6.05
N ASP A 272 34.82 2.18 7.02
CA ASP A 272 34.35 0.99 7.73
C ASP A 272 33.30 1.30 8.81
N LEU A 273 32.93 2.58 9.01
CA LEU A 273 32.00 3.09 10.00
C LEU A 273 30.72 3.61 9.27
N PRO A 274 29.74 2.75 8.97
CA PRO A 274 28.64 3.09 8.08
C PRO A 274 27.69 4.15 8.67
N VAL A 275 27.36 4.08 9.96
CA VAL A 275 26.44 5.06 10.55
C VAL A 275 27.09 6.44 10.62
N LEU A 276 28.36 6.52 11.04
CA LEU A 276 29.10 7.78 11.00
C LEU A 276 29.12 8.36 9.59
N ARG A 277 29.43 7.53 8.61
CA ARG A 277 29.52 7.95 7.21
C ARG A 277 28.17 8.44 6.69
N TYR A 278 27.11 7.75 7.08
CA TYR A 278 25.74 8.10 6.76
C TYR A 278 25.38 9.47 7.34
N VAL A 279 25.53 9.65 8.64
CA VAL A 279 25.23 10.90 9.34
C VAL A 279 26.05 12.05 8.75
N PHE A 280 27.33 11.82 8.43
CA PHE A 280 28.17 12.83 7.80
C PHE A 280 27.72 13.19 6.37
N ALA A 281 27.33 12.20 5.56
CA ALA A 281 26.79 12.45 4.23
C ALA A 281 25.47 13.23 4.30
N TRP A 282 24.61 12.85 5.23
CA TRP A 282 23.33 13.55 5.46
C TRP A 282 23.54 14.99 5.96
N ALA A 283 24.43 15.21 6.93
CA ALA A 283 24.78 16.55 7.41
C ALA A 283 25.28 17.47 6.28
N LYS A 284 26.01 16.91 5.29
CA LYS A 284 26.41 17.65 4.09
C LYS A 284 25.22 17.99 3.21
N LYS A 285 24.32 17.04 2.96
CA LYS A 285 23.10 17.25 2.14
C LYS A 285 22.15 18.23 2.79
N ALA A 286 21.95 18.15 4.09
CA ALA A 286 21.18 19.12 4.88
C ALA A 286 21.85 20.50 4.96
N GLY A 287 23.09 20.61 4.51
CA GLY A 287 23.86 21.87 4.57
C GLY A 287 24.23 22.30 5.98
N VAL A 288 24.24 21.37 6.94
CA VAL A 288 24.75 21.63 8.30
C VAL A 288 26.25 21.85 8.27
N VAL A 289 26.95 21.05 7.46
CA VAL A 289 28.40 21.15 7.24
C VAL A 289 28.70 21.20 5.75
N ARG A 290 29.87 21.69 5.38
CA ARG A 290 30.37 21.68 4.00
C ARG A 290 31.87 21.40 3.98
N VAL A 291 32.36 20.88 2.86
CA VAL A 291 33.80 20.66 2.64
C VAL A 291 34.37 21.80 1.82
N VAL A 292 35.42 22.42 2.28
CA VAL A 292 36.15 23.54 1.64
C VAL A 292 37.65 23.25 1.71
N HIS A 293 38.31 23.11 0.56
CA HIS A 293 39.76 22.87 0.45
C HIS A 293 40.26 21.71 1.34
N GLY A 294 39.52 20.57 1.35
CA GLY A 294 39.90 19.38 2.15
C GLY A 294 39.66 19.52 3.65
N LYS A 295 38.91 20.54 4.08
CA LYS A 295 38.46 20.69 5.48
C LYS A 295 36.92 20.68 5.50
N VAL A 296 36.36 20.00 6.48
CA VAL A 296 34.95 20.16 6.82
C VAL A 296 34.79 21.34 7.76
N VAL A 297 33.78 22.17 7.51
CA VAL A 297 33.44 23.36 8.30
C VAL A 297 31.91 23.40 8.51
N THR A 298 31.50 23.99 9.63
CA THR A 298 30.10 24.28 9.90
C THR A 298 29.58 25.40 8.98
N THR A 299 28.28 25.42 8.74
CA THR A 299 27.65 26.45 7.90
C THR A 299 26.80 27.40 8.74
N LYS A 300 26.64 28.65 8.28
CA LYS A 300 25.71 29.60 8.89
C LYS A 300 24.25 29.07 8.90
N LYS A 301 23.88 28.32 7.85
CA LYS A 301 22.56 27.69 7.75
C LYS A 301 22.38 26.66 8.86
N GLY A 302 23.35 25.77 9.07
CA GLY A 302 23.29 24.77 10.12
C GLY A 302 23.15 25.41 11.52
N THR A 303 23.92 26.48 11.79
CA THR A 303 23.82 27.22 13.06
C THR A 303 22.45 27.88 13.22
N ALA A 304 21.86 28.45 12.15
CA ALA A 304 20.55 29.08 12.20
C ALA A 304 19.42 28.03 12.39
N LEU A 305 19.53 26.87 11.77
CA LEU A 305 18.55 25.78 11.93
C LEU A 305 18.56 25.22 13.35
N ALA A 306 19.72 25.12 14.00
CA ALA A 306 19.84 24.61 15.37
C ALA A 306 19.05 25.45 16.41
N SER A 307 18.67 26.69 16.10
CA SER A 307 17.85 27.54 16.98
C SER A 307 16.34 27.25 16.91
N ASP A 308 15.88 26.44 15.94
CA ASP A 308 14.47 26.09 15.75
C ASP A 308 14.38 24.58 15.45
N PRO A 309 14.21 23.72 16.47
CA PRO A 309 14.20 22.27 16.29
C PRO A 309 13.15 21.77 15.31
N ALA A 310 11.96 22.39 15.25
CA ALA A 310 10.90 21.97 14.36
C ALA A 310 11.29 22.21 12.89
N LYS A 311 11.80 23.39 12.55
CA LYS A 311 12.30 23.67 11.20
C LYS A 311 13.53 22.85 10.88
N PHE A 312 14.38 22.58 11.87
CA PHE A 312 15.57 21.77 11.67
C PHE A 312 15.18 20.32 11.32
N PHE A 313 14.21 19.76 12.03
CA PHE A 313 13.65 18.45 11.73
C PHE A 313 13.09 18.39 10.29
N ASP A 314 12.17 19.30 9.95
CA ASP A 314 11.55 19.32 8.63
C ASP A 314 12.61 19.40 7.53
N HIS A 315 13.60 20.27 7.69
CA HIS A 315 14.69 20.41 6.73
C HIS A 315 15.60 19.16 6.66
N ALA A 316 15.89 18.53 7.80
CA ALA A 316 16.67 17.30 7.84
C ALA A 316 15.95 16.17 7.10
N VAL A 317 14.66 15.96 7.37
CA VAL A 317 13.86 14.93 6.70
C VAL A 317 13.70 15.22 5.21
N GLU A 318 13.39 16.45 4.81
CA GLU A 318 13.31 16.83 3.39
C GLU A 318 14.61 16.57 2.63
N SER A 319 15.76 16.92 3.25
CA SER A 319 17.06 16.67 2.64
C SER A 319 17.40 15.18 2.53
N LEU A 320 16.92 14.35 3.48
CA LEU A 320 17.06 12.91 3.46
C LEU A 320 16.25 12.29 2.32
N LEU A 321 14.95 12.60 2.25
CA LEU A 321 14.05 12.06 1.24
C LEU A 321 14.45 12.51 -0.17
N ALA A 322 14.89 13.76 -0.33
CA ALA A 322 15.39 14.26 -1.61
C ALA A 322 16.70 13.58 -2.06
N ALA A 323 17.53 13.13 -1.13
CA ALA A 323 18.75 12.40 -1.45
C ALA A 323 18.54 10.90 -1.64
N GLY A 324 17.45 10.37 -1.11
CA GLY A 324 17.13 8.96 -0.99
C GLY A 324 17.78 8.31 0.23
N PRO A 325 17.01 7.70 1.14
CA PRO A 325 17.53 7.04 2.33
C PRO A 325 18.63 6.01 2.03
N LEU A 326 18.49 5.21 1.00
CA LEU A 326 19.49 4.22 0.57
C LEU A 326 20.57 4.84 -0.31
N SER A 327 20.20 5.73 -1.23
CA SER A 327 21.12 6.33 -2.20
C SER A 327 22.16 7.28 -1.56
N ILE A 328 21.85 7.88 -0.42
CA ILE A 328 22.79 8.75 0.31
C ILE A 328 24.05 8.00 0.78
N GLN A 329 23.93 6.69 0.97
CA GLN A 329 24.99 5.79 1.41
C GLN A 329 25.77 5.11 0.30
N ARG A 330 25.56 5.42 -0.98
CA ARG A 330 26.17 4.67 -2.08
C ARG A 330 27.56 4.16 -1.74
N TYR A 331 27.63 2.86 -1.49
CA TYR A 331 28.86 2.09 -1.43
C TYR A 331 29.23 1.72 -2.87
N PRO A 332 30.36 2.18 -3.41
CA PRO A 332 30.85 1.70 -4.69
C PRO A 332 31.13 0.19 -4.67
N ASP A 333 31.37 -0.36 -3.47
CA ASP A 333 31.83 -1.73 -3.25
C ASP A 333 30.86 -2.59 -2.42
N ARG A 334 29.57 -2.21 -2.35
CA ARG A 334 28.56 -3.07 -1.70
C ARG A 334 28.37 -4.31 -2.56
N TRP A 335 28.75 -5.47 -2.04
CA TRP A 335 28.55 -6.75 -2.71
C TRP A 335 27.07 -6.90 -3.08
N GLY A 336 26.77 -6.81 -4.39
CA GLY A 336 25.41 -6.99 -4.93
C GLY A 336 24.47 -5.78 -4.83
N GLY A 337 24.98 -4.57 -4.53
CA GLY A 337 24.12 -3.36 -4.58
C GLY A 337 23.66 -3.06 -6.00
N TRP A 338 22.35 -2.88 -6.16
CA TRP A 338 21.73 -2.50 -7.43
C TRP A 338 21.28 -1.03 -7.33
N PRO A 339 22.04 -0.07 -7.89
CA PRO A 339 21.72 1.36 -7.77
C PRO A 339 20.31 1.71 -8.25
N GLU A 340 19.81 0.97 -9.25
CA GLU A 340 18.47 1.17 -9.81
C GLU A 340 17.39 0.68 -8.83
N VAL A 341 17.66 -0.41 -8.10
CA VAL A 341 16.78 -0.94 -7.05
C VAL A 341 16.80 0.00 -5.85
N ASP A 342 17.99 0.45 -5.40
CA ASP A 342 18.12 1.44 -4.33
C ASP A 342 17.29 2.69 -4.66
N ALA A 343 17.41 3.22 -5.88
CA ALA A 343 16.67 4.40 -6.32
C ALA A 343 15.15 4.16 -6.37
N MET A 344 14.72 2.96 -6.77
CA MET A 344 13.31 2.57 -6.73
C MET A 344 12.80 2.48 -5.29
N LEU A 345 13.54 1.83 -4.39
CA LEU A 345 13.17 1.71 -2.98
C LEU A 345 13.11 3.08 -2.29
N ASP A 346 14.03 3.99 -2.62
CA ASP A 346 13.98 5.37 -2.13
C ASP A 346 12.69 6.09 -2.54
N GLN A 347 12.23 5.90 -3.79
CA GLN A 347 10.95 6.42 -4.25
C GLN A 347 9.76 5.72 -3.58
N PHE A 348 9.92 4.46 -3.19
CA PHE A 348 8.91 3.66 -2.52
C PHE A 348 8.78 3.98 -1.02
N THR A 349 9.67 4.80 -0.45
CA THR A 349 9.66 5.17 0.98
C THR A 349 8.30 5.68 1.44
N LEU A 350 7.66 6.57 0.68
CA LEU A 350 6.34 7.10 1.03
C LEU A 350 5.25 6.02 1.00
N ALA A 351 5.30 5.09 0.05
CA ALA A 351 4.37 3.97 -0.02
C ALA A 351 4.50 3.06 1.21
N LEU A 352 5.74 2.73 1.62
CA LEU A 352 6.01 1.95 2.83
C LEU A 352 5.54 2.65 4.11
N LEU A 353 5.55 3.98 4.18
CA LEU A 353 5.04 4.75 5.31
C LEU A 353 3.51 4.87 5.32
N THR A 354 2.84 4.63 4.17
CA THR A 354 1.38 4.75 4.05
C THR A 354 0.65 3.72 4.90
N GLY A 355 1.13 2.48 4.93
CA GLY A 355 0.56 1.42 5.77
C GLY A 355 0.57 1.79 7.27
N PRO A 356 1.75 2.05 7.88
CA PRO A 356 1.84 2.52 9.26
C PRO A 356 1.03 3.80 9.55
N TYR A 357 0.93 4.71 8.57
CA TYR A 357 0.13 5.92 8.68
C TYR A 357 -1.37 5.61 8.80
N CYS A 358 -1.91 4.77 7.92
CA CYS A 358 -3.34 4.46 7.91
C CYS A 358 -3.76 3.55 9.07
N ILE A 359 -2.88 2.63 9.48
CA ILE A 359 -3.21 1.61 10.49
C ILE A 359 -2.95 2.14 11.90
N GLN A 360 -1.96 3.03 12.09
CA GLN A 360 -1.52 3.56 13.39
C GLN A 360 -1.33 2.44 14.45
N ARG A 361 -0.73 1.34 14.03
CA ARG A 361 -0.34 0.19 14.85
C ARG A 361 1.06 -0.28 14.47
N PRO A 362 1.78 -0.92 15.40
CA PRO A 362 3.05 -1.54 15.08
C PRO A 362 2.91 -2.52 13.91
N MET A 363 3.67 -2.31 12.85
CA MET A 363 3.73 -3.19 11.67
C MET A 363 5.04 -3.96 11.65
N ARG A 364 4.98 -5.25 11.32
CA ARG A 364 6.18 -6.08 11.20
C ARG A 364 7.00 -5.63 10.00
N ILE A 365 8.32 -5.52 10.21
CA ILE A 365 9.24 -5.08 9.16
C ILE A 365 9.29 -6.08 7.99
N GLU A 366 9.06 -7.38 8.26
CA GLU A 366 9.01 -8.42 7.25
C GLU A 366 7.86 -8.20 6.27
N ALA A 367 6.68 -7.77 6.75
CA ALA A 367 5.54 -7.48 5.87
C ALA A 367 5.84 -6.31 4.93
N MET A 368 6.54 -5.28 5.42
CA MET A 368 6.98 -4.17 4.58
C MET A 368 8.04 -4.61 3.56
N ALA A 369 8.93 -5.52 3.94
CA ALA A 369 9.94 -6.09 3.06
C ALA A 369 9.32 -6.98 1.96
N GLU A 370 8.29 -7.76 2.29
CA GLU A 370 7.53 -8.56 1.32
C GLU A 370 6.85 -7.67 0.27
N GLU A 371 6.20 -6.57 0.69
CA GLU A 371 5.58 -5.61 -0.21
C GLU A 371 6.61 -4.97 -1.16
N ALA A 372 7.74 -4.50 -0.61
CA ALA A 372 8.82 -3.92 -1.39
C ALA A 372 9.43 -4.94 -2.38
N SER A 373 9.64 -6.19 -1.93
CA SER A 373 10.18 -7.27 -2.76
C SER A 373 9.24 -7.60 -3.92
N GLY A 374 7.93 -7.68 -3.65
CA GLY A 374 6.92 -7.89 -4.69
C GLY A 374 6.93 -6.78 -5.75
N ALA A 375 7.14 -5.52 -5.37
CA ALA A 375 7.26 -4.41 -6.32
C ALA A 375 8.56 -4.49 -7.14
N VAL A 376 9.69 -4.84 -6.52
CA VAL A 376 10.99 -4.98 -7.18
C VAL A 376 10.98 -6.13 -8.17
N LEU A 377 10.48 -7.32 -7.78
CA LEU A 377 10.41 -8.51 -8.64
C LEU A 377 9.47 -8.34 -9.85
N LYS A 378 8.44 -7.47 -9.73
CA LYS A 378 7.60 -7.11 -10.88
C LYS A 378 8.29 -6.16 -11.86
N THR A 379 9.31 -5.43 -11.41
CA THR A 379 9.96 -4.37 -12.20
C THR A 379 11.29 -4.81 -12.80
N PHE A 380 12.05 -5.64 -12.08
CA PHE A 380 13.40 -6.07 -12.47
C PHE A 380 13.49 -7.59 -12.66
N VAL A 381 14.32 -7.99 -13.61
CA VAL A 381 14.67 -9.40 -13.84
C VAL A 381 16.11 -9.65 -13.38
N PHE A 382 16.31 -10.59 -12.47
CA PHE A 382 17.61 -10.94 -11.90
C PHE A 382 18.14 -12.24 -12.52
N ALA A 383 19.00 -12.13 -13.52
CA ALA A 383 19.45 -13.26 -14.35
C ALA A 383 20.24 -14.37 -13.61
N HIS A 384 20.75 -14.08 -12.40
CA HIS A 384 21.66 -15.00 -11.67
C HIS A 384 21.26 -15.23 -10.21
N LEU A 385 20.11 -14.73 -9.77
CA LEU A 385 19.61 -14.89 -8.40
C LEU A 385 18.20 -15.45 -8.43
N GLY A 386 17.90 -16.35 -7.49
CA GLY A 386 16.52 -16.77 -7.26
C GLY A 386 15.71 -15.69 -6.52
N ASP A 387 14.39 -15.75 -6.66
CA ASP A 387 13.47 -14.78 -6.04
C ASP A 387 13.65 -14.71 -4.50
N ASP A 388 13.94 -15.84 -3.85
CA ASP A 388 14.23 -15.90 -2.41
C ASP A 388 15.49 -15.12 -2.02
N ASP A 389 16.54 -15.15 -2.84
CA ASP A 389 17.77 -14.41 -2.60
C ASP A 389 17.54 -12.91 -2.81
N VAL A 390 16.79 -12.53 -3.85
CA VAL A 390 16.39 -11.14 -4.09
C VAL A 390 15.55 -10.63 -2.92
N THR A 391 14.51 -11.36 -2.51
CA THR A 391 13.64 -11.01 -1.38
C THR A 391 14.45 -10.79 -0.11
N ARG A 392 15.43 -11.64 0.16
CA ARG A 392 16.33 -11.49 1.32
C ARG A 392 17.15 -10.19 1.26
N HIS A 393 17.71 -9.84 0.09
CA HIS A 393 18.48 -8.61 -0.10
C HIS A 393 17.61 -7.36 0.05
N ILE A 394 16.42 -7.37 -0.55
CA ILE A 394 15.45 -6.29 -0.39
C ILE A 394 15.02 -6.14 1.08
N GLY A 395 14.85 -7.26 1.79
CA GLY A 395 14.57 -7.25 3.23
C GLY A 395 15.66 -6.54 4.04
N TRP A 396 16.92 -6.70 3.67
CA TRP A 396 18.03 -5.97 4.29
C TRP A 396 17.98 -4.46 3.97
N ASP A 397 17.68 -4.11 2.72
CA ASP A 397 17.62 -2.71 2.31
C ASP A 397 16.43 -1.99 2.95
N VAL A 398 15.27 -2.64 3.05
CA VAL A 398 14.11 -2.10 3.80
C VAL A 398 14.45 -1.94 5.29
N THR A 399 15.16 -2.91 5.89
CA THR A 399 15.60 -2.80 7.28
C THR A 399 16.53 -1.60 7.49
N ASP A 400 17.53 -1.42 6.60
CA ASP A 400 18.43 -0.26 6.64
C ASP A 400 17.65 1.05 6.48
N MET A 401 16.67 1.10 5.57
CA MET A 401 15.80 2.25 5.38
C MET A 401 15.01 2.58 6.65
N MET A 402 14.43 1.57 7.31
CA MET A 402 13.71 1.79 8.57
C MET A 402 14.64 2.30 9.67
N ASP A 403 15.83 1.72 9.83
CA ASP A 403 16.83 2.20 10.82
C ASP A 403 17.23 3.66 10.57
N ILE A 404 17.30 4.07 9.32
CA ILE A 404 17.53 5.47 8.92
C ILE A 404 16.36 6.37 9.30
N LEU A 405 15.13 5.91 9.08
CA LEU A 405 13.94 6.66 9.47
C LEU A 405 13.77 6.74 10.99
N VAL A 406 14.29 5.75 11.75
CA VAL A 406 14.43 5.86 13.23
C VAL A 406 15.39 6.99 13.59
N LEU A 407 16.57 7.04 12.97
CA LEU A 407 17.51 8.15 13.18
C LEU A 407 16.90 9.50 12.80
N ALA A 408 16.08 9.54 11.78
CA ALA A 408 15.34 10.72 11.37
C ALA A 408 14.27 11.16 12.40
N GLY A 409 13.86 10.28 13.31
CA GLY A 409 12.76 10.53 14.25
C GLY A 409 11.36 10.40 13.61
N MET A 410 11.28 9.78 12.42
CA MET A 410 10.00 9.54 11.71
C MET A 410 9.25 8.33 12.27
N ILE A 411 9.99 7.31 12.67
CA ILE A 411 9.45 6.06 13.20
C ILE A 411 10.18 5.64 14.48
N GLN A 412 9.55 4.79 15.26
CA GLN A 412 10.18 3.98 16.30
C GLN A 412 10.14 2.51 15.86
N ARG A 413 11.12 1.74 16.34
CA ARG A 413 11.25 0.32 16.05
C ARG A 413 11.45 -0.46 17.33
N ASP A 414 10.57 -1.40 17.62
CA ASP A 414 10.53 -2.20 18.84
C ASP A 414 10.69 -3.69 18.54
N GLY A 415 11.04 -4.48 19.56
CA GLY A 415 11.16 -5.93 19.43
C GLY A 415 12.29 -6.39 18.51
N VAL A 416 13.34 -5.59 18.40
CA VAL A 416 14.50 -5.89 17.56
C VAL A 416 15.37 -6.96 18.24
N GLU A 417 15.55 -8.09 17.56
CA GLU A 417 16.47 -9.12 18.02
C GLU A 417 17.93 -8.74 17.65
N PRO A 418 18.88 -9.01 18.53
CA PRO A 418 20.28 -8.78 18.20
C PRO A 418 20.70 -9.64 16.99
N PRO A 419 21.69 -9.18 16.19
CA PRO A 419 22.18 -9.97 15.09
C PRO A 419 22.83 -11.28 15.59
N ASP A 420 22.71 -12.36 14.79
CA ASP A 420 23.29 -13.67 15.13
C ASP A 420 24.80 -13.64 15.25
N GLU A 421 25.44 -12.73 14.51
CA GLU A 421 26.87 -12.65 14.38
C GLU A 421 27.38 -11.31 14.95
N PRO A 422 28.44 -11.30 15.76
CA PRO A 422 28.94 -10.08 16.41
C PRO A 422 29.35 -8.95 15.46
N TRP A 423 29.56 -9.27 14.19
CA TRP A 423 29.88 -8.29 13.14
C TRP A 423 28.66 -7.88 12.29
N ALA A 424 27.56 -8.63 12.38
CA ALA A 424 26.33 -8.25 11.73
C ALA A 424 25.73 -7.07 12.48
N ARG A 425 25.46 -6.00 11.78
CA ARG A 425 25.08 -4.70 12.36
C ARG A 425 23.57 -4.51 12.46
N ARG A 426 22.83 -5.32 11.70
CA ARG A 426 21.38 -5.22 11.62
C ARG A 426 20.74 -6.10 12.66
N GLY A 427 19.98 -5.49 13.54
CA GLY A 427 19.04 -6.24 14.34
C GLY A 427 17.97 -6.86 13.43
N LYS A 428 17.46 -8.03 13.84
CA LYS A 428 16.45 -8.78 13.07
C LYS A 428 15.06 -8.45 13.55
N GLY A 429 14.11 -8.49 12.61
CA GLY A 429 12.71 -8.40 12.91
C GLY A 429 12.29 -7.08 13.58
N GLY A 430 11.27 -7.21 14.39
CA GLY A 430 10.68 -6.10 15.11
C GLY A 430 9.50 -5.46 14.37
N THR A 431 8.91 -4.51 15.03
CA THR A 431 7.79 -3.73 14.52
C THR A 431 8.17 -2.27 14.39
N VAL A 432 7.59 -1.60 13.41
CA VAL A 432 7.73 -0.17 13.17
C VAL A 432 6.41 0.55 13.39
N GLU A 433 6.48 1.72 14.00
CA GLU A 433 5.35 2.61 14.22
C GLU A 433 5.78 4.05 13.94
N LEU A 434 4.89 4.88 13.39
CA LEU A 434 5.17 6.28 13.16
C LEU A 434 5.18 7.06 14.50
N THR A 435 6.19 7.89 14.68
CA THR A 435 6.19 8.89 15.75
C THR A 435 5.14 9.99 15.47
N PRO A 436 4.76 10.82 16.45
CA PRO A 436 3.91 11.99 16.19
C PRO A 436 4.47 12.90 15.09
N ALA A 437 5.79 13.11 15.03
CA ALA A 437 6.44 13.83 13.95
C ALA A 437 6.34 13.08 12.62
N GLY A 438 6.47 11.75 12.66
CA GLY A 438 6.30 10.88 11.49
C GLY A 438 4.90 10.92 10.92
N ILE A 439 3.85 10.83 11.74
CA ILE A 439 2.45 10.92 11.30
C ILE A 439 2.20 12.26 10.59
N SER A 440 2.57 13.37 11.25
CA SER A 440 2.39 14.73 10.70
C SER A 440 3.15 14.91 9.38
N THR A 441 4.39 14.43 9.29
CA THR A 441 5.22 14.54 8.09
C THR A 441 4.69 13.66 6.97
N THR A 442 4.32 12.41 7.25
CA THR A 442 3.77 11.47 6.25
C THR A 442 2.47 12.00 5.68
N ARG A 443 1.57 12.56 6.51
CA ARG A 443 0.35 13.22 6.05
C ARG A 443 0.64 14.34 5.05
N ARG A 444 1.59 15.22 5.37
CA ARG A 444 1.99 16.32 4.48
C ARG A 444 2.51 15.78 3.14
N LEU A 445 3.41 14.80 3.18
CA LEU A 445 3.97 14.19 1.97
C LEU A 445 2.91 13.49 1.10
N LEU A 446 1.96 12.79 1.71
CA LEU A 446 0.84 12.17 1.00
C LEU A 446 -0.07 13.21 0.35
N ALA A 447 -0.38 14.31 1.05
CA ALA A 447 -1.15 15.42 0.50
C ALA A 447 -0.43 16.09 -0.68
N GLU A 448 0.88 16.30 -0.58
CA GLU A 448 1.75 16.82 -1.67
C GLU A 448 1.80 15.84 -2.86
N ALA A 449 1.78 14.53 -2.60
CA ALA A 449 1.69 13.49 -3.62
C ALA A 449 0.29 13.38 -4.26
N GLY A 450 -0.70 14.12 -3.75
CA GLY A 450 -2.04 14.22 -4.33
C GLY A 450 -3.09 13.28 -3.73
N TYR A 451 -2.81 12.65 -2.59
CA TYR A 451 -3.81 11.87 -1.84
C TYR A 451 -4.77 12.80 -1.09
N ASP A 452 -6.02 12.35 -0.92
CA ASP A 452 -6.94 12.89 0.06
C ASP A 452 -6.67 12.19 1.40
N VAL A 453 -6.25 12.97 2.40
CA VAL A 453 -5.79 12.48 3.71
C VAL A 453 -6.66 13.03 4.83
N PRO A 454 -7.90 12.55 4.98
CA PRO A 454 -8.83 13.06 5.98
C PRO A 454 -8.32 12.82 7.41
N GLU A 455 -8.71 13.73 8.30
CA GLU A 455 -8.49 13.54 9.73
C GLU A 455 -9.69 12.82 10.35
N ALA A 456 -9.42 11.88 11.24
CA ALA A 456 -10.43 11.26 12.07
C ALA A 456 -10.81 12.19 13.23
N GLY A 457 -12.00 11.99 13.78
CA GLY A 457 -12.48 12.74 14.94
C GLY A 457 -13.92 13.19 14.85
N VAL A 458 -14.67 12.72 13.85
CA VAL A 458 -16.12 12.99 13.75
C VAL A 458 -16.84 12.52 15.01
N PHE A 459 -16.39 11.40 15.60
CA PHE A 459 -16.95 10.81 16.82
C PHE A 459 -16.10 11.04 18.08
N ALA A 460 -15.09 11.92 18.04
CA ALA A 460 -14.15 12.09 19.15
C ALA A 460 -14.83 12.41 20.50
N GLU A 461 -15.90 13.19 20.49
CA GLU A 461 -16.67 13.58 21.68
C GLU A 461 -17.96 12.73 21.88
N ALA A 462 -18.27 11.81 20.99
CA ALA A 462 -19.45 10.96 21.06
C ALA A 462 -19.33 9.89 22.15
N SER A 463 -20.44 9.27 22.54
CA SER A 463 -20.41 8.05 23.36
C SER A 463 -19.82 6.88 22.58
N ALA A 464 -19.36 5.84 23.28
CA ALA A 464 -18.86 4.63 22.62
C ALA A 464 -19.92 3.97 21.73
N ALA A 465 -21.19 3.98 22.16
CA ALA A 465 -22.31 3.45 21.38
C ALA A 465 -22.55 4.24 20.09
N GLU A 466 -22.57 5.59 20.16
CA GLU A 466 -22.71 6.44 18.97
C GLU A 466 -21.56 6.27 17.99
N LEU A 467 -20.32 6.15 18.47
CA LEU A 467 -19.15 5.86 17.65
C LEU A 467 -19.32 4.55 16.88
N LEU A 468 -19.63 3.46 17.58
CA LEU A 468 -19.74 2.14 16.98
C LEU A 468 -20.90 2.03 15.99
N LEU A 469 -22.06 2.62 16.33
CA LEU A 469 -23.21 2.70 15.41
C LEU A 469 -22.93 3.60 14.20
N GLY A 470 -22.23 4.72 14.42
CA GLY A 470 -21.90 5.66 13.34
C GLY A 470 -20.87 5.14 12.37
N THR A 471 -20.08 4.13 12.75
CA THR A 471 -19.03 3.51 11.93
C THR A 471 -19.38 2.12 11.40
N ASP A 472 -20.57 1.58 11.72
CA ASP A 472 -20.97 0.20 11.42
C ASP A 472 -20.85 -0.21 9.92
N HIS A 473 -21.06 0.74 9.00
CA HIS A 473 -20.94 0.48 7.56
C HIS A 473 -19.63 0.98 6.94
N SER A 474 -18.65 1.35 7.77
CA SER A 474 -17.35 1.84 7.32
C SER A 474 -16.35 0.69 7.16
N ASP A 475 -15.32 0.90 6.35
CA ASP A 475 -14.21 -0.03 6.28
C ASP A 475 -13.39 -0.01 7.59
N PHE A 476 -12.67 -1.09 7.84
CA PHE A 476 -11.88 -1.26 9.07
C PHE A 476 -10.92 -0.09 9.35
N PRO A 477 -10.15 0.43 8.37
CA PRO A 477 -9.26 1.56 8.62
C PRO A 477 -10.00 2.83 9.06
N THR A 478 -11.18 3.10 8.51
CA THR A 478 -12.03 4.24 8.93
C THR A 478 -12.52 4.08 10.37
N VAL A 479 -13.06 2.90 10.71
CA VAL A 479 -13.47 2.57 12.08
C VAL A 479 -12.31 2.75 13.04
N TRP A 480 -11.14 2.25 12.66
CA TRP A 480 -9.94 2.31 13.48
C TRP A 480 -9.47 3.75 13.73
N GLY A 481 -9.43 4.58 12.69
CA GLY A 481 -9.05 5.99 12.81
C GLY A 481 -9.96 6.76 13.76
N GLU A 482 -11.28 6.58 13.63
CA GLU A 482 -12.26 7.21 14.52
C GLU A 482 -12.14 6.72 15.97
N LEU A 483 -11.89 5.42 16.18
CA LEU A 483 -11.61 4.85 17.49
C LEU A 483 -10.37 5.46 18.14
N GLN A 484 -9.28 5.63 17.39
CA GLN A 484 -8.07 6.26 17.92
C GLN A 484 -8.31 7.72 18.31
N ALA A 485 -9.04 8.49 17.48
CA ALA A 485 -9.39 9.87 17.80
C ALA A 485 -10.30 9.97 19.03
N TRP A 486 -11.22 9.03 19.19
CA TRP A 486 -12.11 8.93 20.34
C TRP A 486 -11.33 8.59 21.62
N ARG A 487 -10.41 7.62 21.57
CA ARG A 487 -9.54 7.22 22.70
C ARG A 487 -8.60 8.33 23.12
N ALA A 488 -8.07 9.13 22.20
CA ALA A 488 -7.16 10.24 22.49
C ALA A 488 -7.80 11.34 23.39
N ARG A 489 -9.12 11.35 23.55
CA ARG A 489 -9.86 12.30 24.40
C ARG A 489 -10.20 11.75 25.79
N ARG A 490 -9.82 10.51 26.08
CA ARG A 490 -10.24 9.79 27.32
C ARG A 490 -9.05 9.14 27.98
N SER A 491 -9.14 8.93 29.29
CA SER A 491 -8.21 8.02 29.94
C SER A 491 -8.53 6.57 29.54
N PRO A 492 -7.57 5.64 29.64
CA PRO A 492 -7.84 4.22 29.38
C PRO A 492 -9.00 3.66 30.21
N GLU A 493 -9.10 4.06 31.49
CA GLU A 493 -10.18 3.66 32.41
C GLU A 493 -11.55 4.15 31.91
N GLU A 494 -11.63 5.42 31.49
CA GLU A 494 -12.87 6.00 30.96
C GLU A 494 -13.27 5.32 29.64
N ALA A 495 -12.31 5.07 28.76
CA ALA A 495 -12.57 4.41 27.47
C ALA A 495 -13.10 2.99 27.66
N VAL A 496 -12.46 2.19 28.51
CA VAL A 496 -12.89 0.81 28.82
C VAL A 496 -14.28 0.80 29.46
N ALA A 497 -14.55 1.72 30.40
CA ALA A 497 -15.86 1.81 31.05
C ALA A 497 -16.98 2.13 30.05
N GLN A 498 -16.78 3.15 29.18
CA GLN A 498 -17.76 3.52 28.16
C GLN A 498 -17.98 2.43 27.11
N LEU A 499 -16.94 1.70 26.72
CA LEU A 499 -17.08 0.56 25.81
C LEU A 499 -17.89 -0.58 26.45
N ALA A 500 -17.66 -0.87 27.75
CA ALA A 500 -18.42 -1.87 28.46
C ALA A 500 -19.91 -1.51 28.60
N ASP A 501 -20.21 -0.24 28.83
CA ASP A 501 -21.59 0.24 28.85
C ASP A 501 -22.24 0.14 27.46
N ALA A 502 -21.48 0.47 26.39
CA ALA A 502 -21.94 0.29 25.00
C ALA A 502 -22.28 -1.17 24.67
N VAL A 503 -21.52 -2.16 25.18
CA VAL A 503 -21.85 -3.60 25.01
C VAL A 503 -23.24 -3.93 25.59
N LEU A 504 -23.62 -3.30 26.70
CA LEU A 504 -24.94 -3.51 27.33
C LEU A 504 -26.07 -2.80 26.56
N GLU A 505 -25.79 -1.65 25.95
CA GLU A 505 -26.75 -0.85 25.20
C GLU A 505 -27.05 -1.42 23.80
N MET A 506 -26.07 -2.05 23.16
CA MET A 506 -26.19 -2.57 21.81
C MET A 506 -26.98 -3.87 21.75
N ASP A 507 -27.81 -4.01 20.71
CA ASP A 507 -28.50 -5.26 20.39
C ASP A 507 -27.70 -6.09 19.36
N ASP A 508 -26.90 -5.44 18.48
CA ASP A 508 -26.13 -6.12 17.45
C ASP A 508 -24.92 -6.88 18.04
N PRO A 509 -24.87 -8.21 17.88
CA PRO A 509 -23.76 -9.04 18.33
C PRO A 509 -22.40 -8.67 17.71
N ALA A 510 -22.39 -8.20 16.46
CA ALA A 510 -21.15 -7.80 15.77
C ALA A 510 -20.53 -6.56 16.41
N LEU A 511 -21.35 -5.56 16.71
CA LEU A 511 -20.90 -4.34 17.39
C LEU A 511 -20.46 -4.61 18.84
N ARG A 512 -21.11 -5.53 19.55
CA ARG A 512 -20.65 -6.01 20.88
C ARG A 512 -19.24 -6.61 20.79
N ASN A 513 -18.98 -7.45 19.78
CA ASN A 513 -17.67 -8.05 19.58
C ASN A 513 -16.61 -6.97 19.28
N VAL A 514 -16.94 -5.97 18.44
CA VAL A 514 -16.03 -4.85 18.17
C VAL A 514 -15.73 -4.08 19.44
N ALA A 515 -16.75 -3.74 20.25
CA ALA A 515 -16.55 -3.04 21.53
C ALA A 515 -15.61 -3.81 22.47
N MET A 516 -15.82 -5.12 22.59
CA MET A 516 -15.00 -5.97 23.46
C MET A 516 -13.57 -6.13 22.95
N ALA A 517 -13.37 -6.22 21.62
CA ALA A 517 -12.04 -6.24 21.03
C ALA A 517 -11.30 -4.92 21.28
N VAL A 518 -12.00 -3.79 21.17
CA VAL A 518 -11.43 -2.46 21.45
C VAL A 518 -11.10 -2.28 22.92
N MET A 519 -11.89 -2.87 23.84
CA MET A 519 -11.55 -2.87 25.28
C MET A 519 -10.22 -3.59 25.53
N SER A 520 -9.99 -4.76 24.91
CA SER A 520 -8.72 -5.50 25.01
C SER A 520 -7.53 -4.69 24.49
N ASP A 521 -7.72 -4.05 23.33
CA ASP A 521 -6.70 -3.24 22.69
C ASP A 521 -6.41 -1.93 23.46
N THR A 522 -7.38 -1.45 24.25
CA THR A 522 -7.19 -0.27 25.10
C THR A 522 -6.35 -0.61 26.31
N ASP A 523 -6.81 -1.55 27.12
CA ASP A 523 -6.09 -2.09 28.27
C ASP A 523 -6.79 -3.38 28.75
N GLN A 524 -6.13 -4.52 28.55
CA GLN A 524 -6.68 -5.83 28.90
C GLN A 524 -6.91 -5.98 30.42
N GLU A 525 -6.00 -5.47 31.26
CA GLU A 525 -6.13 -5.61 32.72
C GLU A 525 -7.30 -4.79 33.24
N LEU A 526 -7.45 -3.56 32.75
CA LEU A 526 -8.59 -2.70 33.06
C LEU A 526 -9.91 -3.27 32.55
N ALA A 527 -9.92 -4.00 31.43
CA ALA A 527 -11.12 -4.59 30.86
C ALA A 527 -11.68 -5.74 31.70
N VAL A 528 -10.86 -6.55 32.40
CA VAL A 528 -11.28 -7.74 33.14
C VAL A 528 -12.46 -7.51 34.10
N PRO A 529 -12.44 -6.52 35.02
CA PRO A 529 -13.56 -6.32 35.95
C PRO A 529 -14.84 -5.92 35.20
N HIS A 530 -14.74 -5.18 34.11
CA HIS A 530 -15.89 -4.79 33.28
C HIS A 530 -16.47 -6.00 32.55
N VAL A 531 -15.64 -6.84 31.94
CA VAL A 531 -16.08 -8.06 31.26
C VAL A 531 -16.72 -9.05 32.26
N ARG A 532 -16.20 -9.15 33.49
CA ARG A 532 -16.86 -9.96 34.56
C ARG A 532 -18.26 -9.42 34.88
N ARG A 533 -18.46 -8.11 34.93
CA ARG A 533 -19.79 -7.49 35.08
C ARG A 533 -20.72 -7.86 33.92
N LEU A 534 -20.21 -7.89 32.67
CA LEU A 534 -20.98 -8.31 31.49
C LEU A 534 -21.46 -9.78 31.57
N CYS A 535 -20.80 -10.64 32.35
CA CYS A 535 -21.27 -12.00 32.59
C CYS A 535 -22.57 -12.07 33.45
N GLU A 536 -22.94 -10.98 34.12
CA GLU A 536 -24.16 -10.90 34.94
C GLU A 536 -25.41 -10.70 34.07
N ASP A 537 -25.27 -9.99 32.92
CA ASP A 537 -26.37 -9.82 31.95
C ASP A 537 -26.44 -11.02 31.00
N ARG A 538 -27.63 -11.61 30.89
CA ARG A 538 -27.88 -12.81 30.09
C ARG A 538 -27.58 -12.59 28.59
N ARG A 539 -27.79 -11.39 28.07
CA ARG A 539 -27.58 -11.05 26.64
C ARG A 539 -26.11 -10.92 26.26
N THR A 540 -25.24 -10.65 27.22
CA THR A 540 -23.81 -10.43 27.00
C THR A 540 -22.93 -11.55 27.58
N ARG A 541 -23.49 -12.41 28.42
CA ARG A 541 -22.76 -13.47 29.12
C ARG A 541 -21.95 -14.36 28.18
N GLY A 542 -22.53 -14.82 27.08
CA GLY A 542 -21.84 -15.70 26.11
C GLY A 542 -20.60 -15.05 25.54
N PHE A 543 -20.70 -13.78 25.11
CA PHE A 543 -19.59 -13.01 24.59
C PHE A 543 -18.51 -12.74 25.64
N ALA A 544 -18.93 -12.35 26.84
CA ALA A 544 -18.03 -12.07 27.96
C ALA A 544 -17.23 -13.33 28.38
N LEU A 545 -17.88 -14.51 28.45
CA LEU A 545 -17.20 -15.78 28.71
C LEU A 545 -16.19 -16.13 27.61
N CYS A 546 -16.54 -15.96 26.33
CA CYS A 546 -15.60 -16.16 25.24
C CYS A 546 -14.38 -15.27 25.42
N TRP A 547 -14.57 -13.99 25.68
CA TRP A 547 -13.48 -13.05 25.89
C TRP A 547 -12.56 -13.49 27.06
N LEU A 548 -13.12 -13.86 28.21
CA LEU A 548 -12.34 -14.30 29.37
C LEU A 548 -11.54 -15.58 29.10
N VAL A 549 -12.08 -16.50 28.31
CA VAL A 549 -11.39 -17.74 27.93
C VAL A 549 -10.31 -17.47 26.90
N ASP A 550 -10.58 -16.62 25.89
CA ASP A 550 -9.62 -16.31 24.84
C ASP A 550 -8.40 -15.53 25.37
N HIS A 551 -8.56 -14.83 26.49
CA HIS A 551 -7.47 -14.14 27.18
C HIS A 551 -6.88 -14.96 28.36
N GLU A 552 -7.18 -16.28 28.44
CA GLU A 552 -6.65 -17.20 29.45
C GLU A 552 -6.98 -16.83 30.90
N ILE A 553 -8.04 -16.02 31.12
CA ILE A 553 -8.49 -15.60 32.47
C ILE A 553 -9.40 -16.64 33.09
N GLU A 554 -10.22 -17.29 32.29
CA GLU A 554 -11.09 -18.39 32.70
C GLU A 554 -10.79 -19.65 31.88
N PRO A 555 -10.99 -20.87 32.47
CA PRO A 555 -10.72 -22.08 31.71
C PRO A 555 -11.81 -22.35 30.66
N PRO A 556 -11.52 -23.09 29.57
CA PRO A 556 -12.49 -23.39 28.50
C PRO A 556 -13.80 -24.00 28.99
N GLY A 557 -13.77 -24.76 30.08
CA GLY A 557 -14.96 -25.37 30.68
C GLY A 557 -16.00 -24.36 31.17
N SER A 558 -15.63 -23.10 31.42
CA SER A 558 -16.55 -22.04 31.83
C SER A 558 -17.52 -21.59 30.73
N LEU A 559 -17.21 -21.90 29.46
CA LEU A 559 -18.07 -21.57 28.31
C LEU A 559 -19.43 -22.32 28.35
N TYR A 560 -19.52 -23.47 28.97
CA TYR A 560 -20.72 -24.28 28.98
C TYR A 560 -21.20 -24.58 30.41
N GLN A 561 -22.44 -24.22 30.73
CA GLN A 561 -23.11 -24.53 31.98
C GLN A 561 -24.32 -25.44 31.71
N PRO A 562 -24.31 -26.71 32.14
CA PRO A 562 -25.40 -27.67 31.87
C PRO A 562 -26.77 -27.19 32.37
N ASP A 563 -26.79 -26.46 33.48
CA ASP A 563 -28.02 -25.97 34.12
C ASP A 563 -28.59 -24.72 33.45
N ASP A 564 -27.75 -23.91 32.77
CA ASP A 564 -28.14 -22.73 32.00
C ASP A 564 -27.51 -22.72 30.58
N PRO A 565 -28.04 -23.51 29.63
CA PRO A 565 -27.43 -23.68 28.31
C PRO A 565 -27.78 -22.57 27.32
N GLU A 566 -28.67 -21.63 27.64
CA GLU A 566 -29.09 -20.59 26.66
C GLU A 566 -27.95 -19.68 26.23
N PRO A 567 -27.10 -19.14 27.12
CA PRO A 567 -25.98 -18.31 26.71
C PRO A 567 -24.95 -19.03 25.80
N PHE A 568 -25.00 -20.37 25.84
CA PHE A 568 -24.10 -21.16 24.98
C PHE A 568 -24.39 -21.06 23.50
N VAL A 569 -25.60 -20.63 23.09
CA VAL A 569 -25.90 -20.32 21.70
C VAL A 569 -25.01 -19.17 21.22
N ASP A 570 -24.84 -18.14 22.05
CA ASP A 570 -24.02 -16.96 21.70
C ASP A 570 -22.53 -17.31 21.73
N VAL A 571 -22.10 -18.23 22.62
CA VAL A 571 -20.75 -18.81 22.60
C VAL A 571 -20.49 -19.51 21.27
N LEU A 572 -21.40 -20.41 20.86
CA LEU A 572 -21.25 -21.14 19.58
C LEU A 572 -21.28 -20.22 18.37
N ALA A 573 -22.13 -19.18 18.39
CA ALA A 573 -22.19 -18.17 17.35
C ALA A 573 -20.89 -17.36 17.26
N HIS A 574 -20.37 -16.94 18.40
CA HIS A 574 -19.10 -16.23 18.47
C HIS A 574 -17.95 -17.08 17.89
N ARG A 575 -17.83 -18.35 18.32
CA ARG A 575 -16.82 -19.28 17.80
C ARG A 575 -16.93 -19.47 16.29
N LEU A 576 -18.15 -19.63 15.79
CA LEU A 576 -18.42 -19.79 14.35
C LEU A 576 -17.94 -18.56 13.55
N VAL A 577 -18.26 -17.37 14.01
CA VAL A 577 -17.96 -16.12 13.29
C VAL A 577 -16.48 -15.75 13.38
N SER A 578 -15.89 -15.89 14.57
CA SER A 578 -14.52 -15.43 14.84
C SER A 578 -13.45 -16.45 14.45
N HIS A 579 -13.73 -17.74 14.54
CA HIS A 579 -12.73 -18.81 14.37
C HIS A 579 -13.17 -19.93 13.40
N GLY A 580 -14.39 -19.83 12.86
CA GLY A 580 -14.90 -20.78 11.90
C GLY A 580 -15.63 -22.00 12.48
N PRO A 581 -16.14 -22.90 11.63
CA PRO A 581 -16.99 -24.01 12.03
C PRO A 581 -16.27 -25.06 12.88
N GLU A 582 -14.99 -25.24 12.72
CA GLU A 582 -14.20 -26.19 13.52
C GLU A 582 -14.18 -25.79 14.99
N ALA A 583 -13.88 -24.50 15.29
CA ALA A 583 -13.87 -23.97 16.65
C ALA A 583 -15.26 -23.99 17.31
N MET A 584 -16.32 -23.82 16.53
CA MET A 584 -17.69 -23.99 17.01
C MET A 584 -17.97 -25.45 17.41
N ILE A 585 -17.53 -26.43 16.61
CA ILE A 585 -17.69 -27.86 16.92
C ILE A 585 -16.87 -28.23 18.15
N GLU A 586 -15.63 -27.76 18.25
CA GLU A 586 -14.79 -27.96 19.44
C GLU A 586 -15.46 -27.42 20.72
N ALA A 587 -16.04 -26.22 20.65
CA ALA A 587 -16.82 -25.68 21.77
C ALA A 587 -18.03 -26.55 22.10
N LEU A 588 -18.74 -27.12 21.11
CA LEU A 588 -19.86 -28.02 21.33
C LEU A 588 -19.43 -29.31 22.05
N GLU A 589 -18.18 -29.75 21.90
CA GLU A 589 -17.64 -30.94 22.62
C GLU A 589 -17.59 -30.73 24.12
N LEU A 590 -17.62 -29.49 24.63
CA LEU A 590 -17.74 -29.21 26.08
C LEU A 590 -19.04 -29.80 26.69
N ALA A 591 -20.06 -30.01 25.89
CA ALA A 591 -21.28 -30.71 26.31
C ALA A 591 -21.08 -32.22 26.55
N GLY A 592 -19.93 -32.78 26.15
CA GLY A 592 -19.55 -34.16 26.37
C GLY A 592 -19.95 -35.09 25.21
N SER A 593 -20.52 -36.26 25.54
CA SER A 593 -20.85 -37.30 24.54
C SER A 593 -21.83 -36.81 23.47
N HIS A 594 -21.86 -37.49 22.31
CA HIS A 594 -22.85 -37.22 21.26
C HIS A 594 -24.30 -37.23 21.75
N GLU A 595 -24.61 -38.07 22.77
CA GLU A 595 -25.93 -38.11 23.38
C GLU A 595 -26.23 -36.85 24.19
N ALA A 596 -25.23 -36.33 24.92
CA ALA A 596 -25.33 -35.07 25.63
C ALA A 596 -25.45 -33.88 24.67
N GLN A 597 -24.69 -33.87 23.58
CA GLN A 597 -24.80 -32.85 22.53
C GLN A 597 -26.20 -32.85 21.89
N ILE A 598 -26.77 -34.02 21.60
CA ILE A 598 -28.14 -34.15 21.06
C ILE A 598 -29.16 -33.61 22.05
N THR A 599 -28.99 -33.91 23.31
CA THR A 599 -29.87 -33.43 24.41
C THR A 599 -29.81 -31.91 24.51
N LEU A 600 -28.60 -31.34 24.47
CA LEU A 600 -28.37 -29.89 24.43
C LEU A 600 -29.03 -29.25 23.20
N ILE A 601 -28.78 -29.75 22.00
CA ILE A 601 -29.40 -29.28 20.76
C ILE A 601 -30.94 -29.30 20.86
N GLY A 602 -31.50 -30.32 21.50
CA GLY A 602 -32.94 -30.44 21.78
C GLY A 602 -33.49 -29.36 22.72
N ARG A 603 -32.62 -28.68 23.49
CA ARG A 603 -32.98 -27.53 24.35
C ARG A 603 -32.74 -26.20 23.63
N LEU A 604 -31.60 -26.04 22.91
CA LEU A 604 -31.16 -24.78 22.30
C LEU A 604 -32.14 -24.19 21.28
N TRP A 605 -32.90 -24.99 20.54
CA TRP A 605 -33.84 -24.45 19.54
C TRP A 605 -34.93 -23.54 20.16
N ARG A 606 -35.15 -23.56 21.47
CA ARG A 606 -36.09 -22.69 22.17
C ARG A 606 -35.47 -21.36 22.60
N THR A 607 -34.16 -21.24 22.50
CA THR A 607 -33.44 -20.01 22.89
C THR A 607 -33.85 -18.85 21.98
N PRO A 608 -34.27 -17.71 22.54
CA PRO A 608 -34.77 -16.57 21.75
C PRO A 608 -33.66 -15.73 21.12
N SER A 609 -32.49 -16.31 20.85
CA SER A 609 -31.39 -15.63 20.14
C SER A 609 -31.57 -15.75 18.62
N ASP A 610 -31.28 -14.69 17.90
CA ASP A 610 -31.27 -14.66 16.43
C ASP A 610 -30.19 -15.60 15.85
N ALA A 611 -29.11 -15.81 16.59
CA ALA A 611 -28.03 -16.73 16.24
C ALA A 611 -28.47 -18.21 16.26
N THR A 612 -29.58 -18.57 16.96
CA THR A 612 -30.01 -19.95 17.14
C THR A 612 -30.14 -20.74 15.84
N VAL A 613 -30.76 -20.12 14.81
CA VAL A 613 -30.95 -20.79 13.49
C VAL A 613 -29.62 -20.99 12.80
N VAL A 614 -28.74 -19.99 12.86
CA VAL A 614 -27.42 -20.00 12.21
C VAL A 614 -26.56 -21.10 12.82
N VAL A 615 -26.44 -21.12 14.17
CA VAL A 615 -25.67 -22.11 14.91
C VAL A 615 -26.19 -23.55 14.66
N LEU A 616 -27.49 -23.77 14.80
CA LEU A 616 -28.06 -25.10 14.55
C LEU A 616 -27.91 -25.57 13.11
N SER A 617 -27.97 -24.64 12.13
CA SER A 617 -27.72 -24.96 10.72
C SER A 617 -26.26 -25.31 10.48
N ALA A 618 -25.34 -24.56 11.07
CA ALA A 618 -23.88 -24.80 10.96
C ALA A 618 -23.50 -26.14 11.61
N ILE A 619 -24.02 -26.48 12.82
CA ILE A 619 -23.84 -27.81 13.40
C ILE A 619 -24.41 -28.90 12.48
N GLY A 620 -25.55 -28.63 11.84
CA GLY A 620 -26.20 -29.57 10.94
C GLY A 620 -25.42 -29.83 9.64
N SER A 621 -24.60 -28.89 9.15
CA SER A 621 -23.75 -29.08 7.97
C SER A 621 -22.36 -29.61 8.31
N GLU A 622 -21.73 -29.09 9.36
CA GLU A 622 -20.29 -29.25 9.64
C GLU A 622 -19.96 -30.37 10.65
N HIS A 623 -20.91 -30.78 11.48
CA HIS A 623 -20.59 -31.75 12.54
C HIS A 623 -20.25 -33.14 11.97
N PRO A 624 -19.10 -33.76 12.37
CA PRO A 624 -18.63 -35.04 11.83
C PRO A 624 -19.59 -36.22 12.12
N SER A 625 -20.29 -36.18 13.25
CA SER A 625 -21.29 -37.19 13.59
C SER A 625 -22.62 -36.97 12.89
N LYS A 626 -23.00 -37.89 11.98
CA LYS A 626 -24.27 -37.83 11.23
C LYS A 626 -25.51 -37.79 12.14
N VAL A 627 -25.40 -38.35 13.36
CA VAL A 627 -26.53 -38.39 14.32
C VAL A 627 -26.73 -37.03 14.95
N VAL A 628 -25.66 -36.37 15.39
CA VAL A 628 -25.68 -35.00 15.93
C VAL A 628 -26.11 -34.01 14.84
N ALA A 629 -25.54 -34.09 13.67
CA ALA A 629 -25.89 -33.25 12.52
C ALA A 629 -27.39 -33.36 12.15
N LYS A 630 -27.95 -34.59 12.21
CA LYS A 630 -29.37 -34.80 11.96
C LYS A 630 -30.26 -34.15 13.04
N ALA A 631 -29.83 -34.26 14.31
CA ALA A 631 -30.54 -33.62 15.44
C ALA A 631 -30.54 -32.09 15.26
N ALA A 632 -29.40 -31.49 14.90
CA ALA A 632 -29.26 -30.06 14.67
C ALA A 632 -30.15 -29.57 13.52
N ARG A 633 -30.16 -30.27 12.39
CA ARG A 633 -31.03 -29.91 11.24
C ARG A 633 -32.52 -29.96 11.66
N ARG A 634 -32.92 -30.95 12.44
CA ARG A 634 -34.30 -31.02 12.95
C ARG A 634 -34.62 -29.85 13.90
N ALA A 635 -33.70 -29.52 14.81
CA ALA A 635 -33.83 -28.41 15.72
C ALA A 635 -33.87 -27.04 14.98
N ALA A 636 -33.03 -26.84 13.95
CA ALA A 636 -33.06 -25.66 13.11
C ALA A 636 -34.41 -25.51 12.39
N PHE A 637 -34.97 -26.60 11.86
CA PHE A 637 -36.31 -26.60 11.26
C PHE A 637 -37.39 -26.24 12.26
N GLN A 638 -37.35 -26.81 13.48
CA GLN A 638 -38.28 -26.49 14.54
C GLN A 638 -38.23 -25.00 14.91
N ARG A 639 -37.03 -24.43 15.05
CA ARG A 639 -36.85 -23.01 15.37
C ARG A 639 -37.43 -22.08 14.29
N ARG A 640 -37.21 -22.39 12.99
CA ARG A 640 -37.79 -21.64 11.89
C ARG A 640 -39.32 -21.66 11.85
N SER A 641 -39.91 -22.73 12.32
CA SER A 641 -41.36 -22.92 12.35
C SER A 641 -42.02 -22.46 13.65
N TRP A 642 -41.22 -21.99 14.62
CA TRP A 642 -41.70 -21.57 15.92
C TRP A 642 -41.88 -20.05 15.97
N SER A 643 -43.09 -19.59 16.20
CA SER A 643 -43.37 -18.20 16.57
C SER A 643 -43.55 -18.15 18.08
N PRO A 644 -42.80 -17.35 18.83
CA PRO A 644 -43.09 -17.12 20.25
C PRO A 644 -44.48 -16.50 20.37
N ALA A 645 -45.29 -17.07 21.25
CA ALA A 645 -46.62 -16.57 21.55
C ALA A 645 -46.55 -15.28 22.37
#